data_11bc0ad3437a8bce66e1d83aa2bc0dc4
#
_entry.id   11bc0ad3437a8bce66e1d83aa2bc0dc4
#
_cell.length_a   1.000
_cell.length_b   1.000
_cell.length_c   1.000
_cell.angle_alpha   90.00
_cell.angle_beta   90.00
_cell.angle_gamma   90.00
#
_symmetry.space_group_name_H-M   'P 1'
#
loop_
_entity.id
_entity.type
_entity.pdbx_description
1 polymer ?
#
loop_
_entity_poly.entity_id
_entity_poly.type
_entity_poly.pdbx_seq_one_letter_code
_entity_poly.pdbx_strand_id
1 'polypeptide(L)'
;MDKKEFIVRLYIRVLLILLVVNISQALSQDIYKSIRVWNPNSEKIQGIQQLGIALDHSIIRPGLYIDIVISETEEKILLSNGIIFTTIINDLTRHYQNQNVPAIQRDFPLGTMQGNYTWTELNLRFDELKELYPDIISEKLFIGQSLEGHDIWAFKLSDNPAQDENEPEILYTGLTHAREPLSMMNLFYFVQKLCEGYTAGDDLEALYLVNERENWFVPVVNPDGYIYNEFIEPSGGGMHRKNRRDTGCGSGTEQGVDLNRNYSYNWGANDTGSSPDPCYATYRGEEAFSESETQAVRDFIEQREFVNVFHYHSYGNMYIHPFGDSSFPDEPDLTIYRELAQEMASHNNFNVGTGFEMVGYTVNGDAVDWSYGEKNIIAYTPEIGSSGQGFWPSGDQVESICENQYIPNKIFSFSAGSDFVLDGYSFTSDVINSGERVSVELIIKNRGLVSSNGPVTITVEPLNNLVTLDEAVELVDYLGSWETHTFNFEIEVSEQVTYYTKVAMKIISKDSASYHRSDTIEFYIGTPSIIYTENYDEGLGQWNTNGDWGLTNNPAYGAYALTDSPSGNYGSDQTTTVTLEEEFDYNFMANSYVSFNARWEIEDGFDFVRFQALTLDNGWVSLQGQHTVPGNGVTVQPLGEHGYDGSQLNWVEEKIFLDQLDGQTPTAFRFIQTSDELYEGDGFTVDNFLLMGYMQGSLGDFFPDGSINISDILGLADFILDGNEASPYIMLFCDMNRDGQINILDLLILVNSVIGT
;
A
#
# COMPACT_ATOMS: atom_id res chain seq x y z
N MET A 1 -12.82 -14.00 -75.95
CA MET A 1 -11.95 -14.25 -74.78
C MET A 1 -11.36 -15.63 -74.92
N ASP A 2 -10.06 -15.73 -75.07
CA ASP A 2 -9.37 -17.01 -75.27
C ASP A 2 -9.50 -17.90 -74.05
N LYS A 3 -9.75 -19.20 -74.25
CA LYS A 3 -9.93 -20.20 -73.22
C LYS A 3 -8.77 -20.21 -72.17
N LYS A 4 -7.58 -19.83 -72.60
CA LYS A 4 -6.39 -19.69 -71.76
C LYS A 4 -6.48 -18.49 -70.87
N GLU A 5 -6.98 -17.36 -71.32
CA GLU A 5 -7.14 -16.13 -70.50
C GLU A 5 -8.24 -16.27 -69.43
N PHE A 6 -9.26 -17.03 -69.76
CA PHE A 6 -10.31 -17.35 -68.79
C PHE A 6 -9.78 -18.27 -67.64
N ILE A 7 -8.99 -19.28 -67.96
CA ILE A 7 -8.39 -20.20 -66.99
C ILE A 7 -7.39 -19.47 -66.10
N VAL A 8 -6.55 -18.60 -66.64
CA VAL A 8 -5.58 -17.81 -65.86
C VAL A 8 -6.29 -16.85 -64.92
N ARG A 9 -7.34 -16.16 -65.34
CA ARG A 9 -8.13 -15.27 -64.47
C ARG A 9 -8.88 -16.03 -63.38
N LEU A 10 -9.36 -17.25 -63.68
CA LEU A 10 -9.98 -18.10 -62.69
C LEU A 10 -8.97 -18.57 -61.64
N TYR A 11 -7.77 -18.97 -62.05
CA TYR A 11 -6.68 -19.37 -61.15
C TYR A 11 -6.25 -18.23 -60.23
N ILE A 12 -6.08 -16.99 -60.76
CA ILE A 12 -5.73 -15.81 -59.97
C ILE A 12 -6.84 -15.49 -58.98
N ARG A 13 -8.11 -15.61 -59.35
CA ARG A 13 -9.24 -15.39 -58.42
C ARG A 13 -9.30 -16.44 -57.32
N VAL A 14 -9.06 -17.71 -57.64
CA VAL A 14 -9.01 -18.80 -56.67
C VAL A 14 -7.82 -18.60 -55.71
N LEU A 15 -6.65 -18.21 -56.24
CA LEU A 15 -5.45 -17.91 -55.45
C LEU A 15 -5.68 -16.71 -54.53
N LEU A 16 -6.34 -15.64 -55.01
CA LEU A 16 -6.72 -14.47 -54.19
C LEU A 16 -7.74 -14.83 -53.13
N ILE A 17 -8.72 -15.68 -53.46
CA ILE A 17 -9.71 -16.14 -52.48
C ILE A 17 -9.03 -17.03 -51.41
N LEU A 18 -8.13 -17.94 -51.79
CA LEU A 18 -7.35 -18.75 -50.87
C LEU A 18 -6.40 -17.91 -50.04
N LEU A 19 -5.81 -16.86 -50.60
CA LEU A 19 -4.99 -15.92 -49.85
C LEU A 19 -5.83 -15.12 -48.83
N VAL A 20 -7.00 -14.62 -49.24
CA VAL A 20 -7.92 -13.91 -48.32
C VAL A 20 -8.47 -14.82 -47.25
N VAL A 21 -8.80 -16.08 -47.57
CA VAL A 21 -9.26 -17.06 -46.58
C VAL A 21 -8.13 -17.43 -45.62
N ASN A 22 -6.90 -17.62 -46.10
CA ASN A 22 -5.76 -17.86 -45.20
C ASN A 22 -5.42 -16.65 -44.36
N ILE A 23 -5.53 -15.42 -44.87
CA ILE A 23 -5.36 -14.19 -44.10
C ILE A 23 -6.49 -14.04 -43.06
N SER A 24 -7.73 -14.37 -43.40
CA SER A 24 -8.84 -14.32 -42.45
C SER A 24 -8.78 -15.42 -41.37
N GLN A 25 -8.19 -16.57 -41.64
CA GLN A 25 -7.92 -17.61 -40.65
C GLN A 25 -6.70 -17.29 -39.79
N ALA A 26 -5.67 -16.60 -40.35
CA ALA A 26 -4.51 -16.10 -39.59
C ALA A 26 -4.84 -14.91 -38.69
N LEU A 27 -5.97 -14.23 -38.91
CA LEU A 27 -6.48 -13.09 -38.13
C LEU A 27 -7.64 -13.48 -37.21
N SER A 28 -7.95 -14.75 -37.03
CA SER A 28 -8.93 -15.18 -36.02
C SER A 28 -8.27 -15.10 -34.65
N GLN A 29 -8.47 -13.98 -34.00
CA GLN A 29 -8.08 -13.80 -32.61
C GLN A 29 -9.01 -14.65 -31.72
N ASP A 30 -8.45 -15.35 -30.73
CA ASP A 30 -9.25 -15.99 -29.70
C ASP A 30 -9.99 -14.94 -28.86
N ILE A 31 -11.27 -15.14 -28.68
CA ILE A 31 -12.07 -14.31 -27.80
C ILE A 31 -11.78 -14.74 -26.36
N TYR A 32 -11.34 -13.79 -25.55
CA TYR A 32 -11.17 -13.99 -24.11
C TYR A 32 -12.40 -13.53 -23.36
N LYS A 33 -12.76 -14.28 -22.33
CA LYS A 33 -13.95 -14.09 -21.48
C LYS A 33 -13.57 -14.01 -20.02
N SER A 34 -14.33 -13.29 -19.23
CA SER A 34 -14.35 -13.44 -17.79
C SER A 34 -15.52 -14.34 -17.42
N ILE A 35 -15.25 -15.38 -16.62
CA ILE A 35 -16.26 -16.35 -16.18
C ILE A 35 -16.19 -16.54 -14.67
N ARG A 36 -17.33 -16.91 -14.05
CA ARG A 36 -17.46 -17.24 -12.64
C ARG A 36 -17.77 -18.72 -12.46
N VAL A 37 -16.92 -19.40 -11.70
CA VAL A 37 -17.13 -20.77 -11.25
C VAL A 37 -17.62 -20.74 -9.81
N TRP A 38 -18.82 -21.26 -9.57
CA TRP A 38 -19.47 -21.24 -8.26
C TRP A 38 -19.02 -22.38 -7.34
N ASN A 39 -18.98 -22.10 -6.02
CA ASN A 39 -18.60 -23.05 -4.97
C ASN A 39 -17.28 -23.77 -5.27
N PRO A 40 -16.17 -23.05 -5.47
CA PRO A 40 -14.87 -23.64 -5.65
C PRO A 40 -14.37 -24.18 -4.31
N ASN A 41 -14.09 -25.50 -4.27
CA ASN A 41 -13.24 -26.07 -3.22
C ASN A 41 -11.82 -26.27 -3.77
N SER A 42 -10.86 -26.55 -2.91
CA SER A 42 -9.47 -26.75 -3.31
C SER A 42 -9.28 -27.79 -4.40
N GLU A 43 -10.06 -28.89 -4.36
CA GLU A 43 -10.03 -29.94 -5.39
C GLU A 43 -10.47 -29.41 -6.76
N LYS A 44 -11.51 -28.56 -6.79
CA LYS A 44 -12.02 -27.95 -8.04
C LYS A 44 -11.03 -26.93 -8.61
N ILE A 45 -10.41 -26.10 -7.75
CA ILE A 45 -9.38 -25.14 -8.14
C ILE A 45 -8.18 -25.89 -8.74
N GLN A 46 -7.67 -26.91 -8.05
CA GLN A 46 -6.59 -27.76 -8.55
C GLN A 46 -6.96 -28.45 -9.86
N GLY A 47 -8.21 -28.92 -9.99
CA GLY A 47 -8.73 -29.51 -11.23
C GLY A 47 -8.70 -28.51 -12.40
N ILE A 48 -9.04 -27.24 -12.18
CA ILE A 48 -8.96 -26.19 -13.20
C ILE A 48 -7.51 -25.94 -13.61
N GLN A 49 -6.58 -25.86 -12.66
CA GLN A 49 -5.15 -25.73 -12.94
C GLN A 49 -4.58 -26.88 -13.76
N GLN A 50 -4.93 -28.13 -13.42
CA GLN A 50 -4.49 -29.33 -14.15
C GLN A 50 -4.97 -29.35 -15.60
N LEU A 51 -5.99 -28.56 -15.94
CA LEU A 51 -6.42 -28.30 -17.31
C LEU A 51 -5.60 -27.21 -18.02
N GLY A 52 -4.55 -26.69 -17.37
CA GLY A 52 -3.61 -25.70 -17.91
C GLY A 52 -4.14 -24.26 -17.97
N ILE A 53 -5.20 -23.97 -17.22
CA ILE A 53 -5.82 -22.66 -17.16
C ILE A 53 -5.03 -21.80 -16.17
N ALA A 54 -4.62 -20.58 -16.60
CA ALA A 54 -3.92 -19.63 -15.75
C ALA A 54 -4.88 -19.01 -14.73
N LEU A 55 -4.51 -19.06 -13.46
CA LEU A 55 -5.28 -18.47 -12.36
C LEU A 55 -4.61 -17.19 -11.78
N ASP A 56 -3.53 -16.71 -12.39
CA ASP A 56 -2.67 -15.61 -11.89
C ASP A 56 -3.45 -14.32 -11.57
N HIS A 57 -4.59 -14.12 -12.23
CA HIS A 57 -5.45 -12.94 -12.05
C HIS A 57 -6.88 -13.34 -11.65
N SER A 58 -7.01 -14.47 -10.97
CA SER A 58 -8.32 -14.91 -10.47
C SER A 58 -8.75 -14.09 -9.26
N ILE A 59 -10.07 -13.85 -9.16
CA ILE A 59 -10.69 -13.30 -7.96
C ILE A 59 -11.33 -14.46 -7.22
N ILE A 60 -10.79 -14.79 -6.04
CA ILE A 60 -11.29 -15.92 -5.26
C ILE A 60 -12.08 -15.39 -4.07
N ARG A 61 -13.35 -15.82 -3.97
CA ARG A 61 -14.17 -15.73 -2.77
C ARG A 61 -14.29 -17.13 -2.19
N PRO A 62 -13.59 -17.46 -1.12
CA PRO A 62 -13.54 -18.80 -0.56
C PRO A 62 -14.94 -19.36 -0.29
N GLY A 63 -15.22 -20.54 -0.83
CA GLY A 63 -16.53 -21.19 -0.67
C GLY A 63 -17.66 -20.64 -1.55
N LEU A 64 -17.50 -19.52 -2.22
CA LEU A 64 -18.54 -18.86 -3.01
C LEU A 64 -18.26 -18.95 -4.51
N TYR A 65 -17.20 -18.33 -4.99
CA TYR A 65 -16.85 -18.36 -6.41
C TYR A 65 -15.36 -18.10 -6.67
N ILE A 66 -14.95 -18.40 -7.89
CA ILE A 66 -13.71 -17.94 -8.49
C ILE A 66 -14.02 -17.34 -9.86
N ASP A 67 -13.57 -16.12 -10.09
CA ASP A 67 -13.62 -15.44 -11.38
C ASP A 67 -12.27 -15.65 -12.08
N ILE A 68 -12.30 -16.11 -13.33
CA ILE A 68 -11.12 -16.40 -14.13
C ILE A 68 -11.26 -15.86 -15.54
N VAL A 69 -10.11 -15.54 -16.14
CA VAL A 69 -10.02 -15.14 -17.56
C VAL A 69 -9.66 -16.35 -18.40
N ILE A 70 -10.47 -16.66 -19.40
CA ILE A 70 -10.29 -17.82 -20.27
C ILE A 70 -10.46 -17.47 -21.73
N SER A 71 -9.76 -18.19 -22.61
CA SER A 71 -9.97 -18.18 -24.06
C SER A 71 -11.17 -19.06 -24.46
N GLU A 72 -11.63 -18.95 -25.72
CA GLU A 72 -12.64 -19.86 -26.26
C GLU A 72 -12.19 -21.32 -26.28
N THR A 73 -10.90 -21.58 -26.39
CA THR A 73 -10.35 -22.94 -26.33
C THR A 73 -10.43 -23.49 -24.90
N GLU A 74 -10.04 -22.68 -23.92
CA GLU A 74 -10.14 -23.06 -22.50
C GLU A 74 -11.59 -23.22 -22.06
N GLU A 75 -12.52 -22.41 -22.58
CA GLU A 75 -13.97 -22.62 -22.38
C GLU A 75 -14.41 -24.02 -22.80
N LYS A 76 -13.99 -24.49 -23.97
CA LYS A 76 -14.31 -25.84 -24.44
C LYS A 76 -13.68 -26.92 -23.57
N ILE A 77 -12.46 -26.69 -23.08
CA ILE A 77 -11.77 -27.60 -22.14
C ILE A 77 -12.57 -27.71 -20.84
N LEU A 78 -12.94 -26.58 -20.22
CA LEU A 78 -13.75 -26.56 -19.00
C LEU A 78 -15.08 -27.31 -19.16
N LEU A 79 -15.83 -27.00 -20.22
CA LEU A 79 -17.11 -27.63 -20.49
C LEU A 79 -16.97 -29.12 -20.73
N SER A 80 -15.93 -29.58 -21.45
CA SER A 80 -15.71 -31.03 -21.71
C SER A 80 -15.32 -31.81 -20.45
N ASN A 81 -14.78 -31.13 -19.44
CA ASN A 81 -14.46 -31.70 -18.12
C ASN A 81 -15.55 -31.46 -17.08
N GLY A 82 -16.73 -30.97 -17.49
CA GLY A 82 -17.91 -30.86 -16.64
C GLY A 82 -17.86 -29.69 -15.66
N ILE A 83 -16.97 -28.73 -15.86
CA ILE A 83 -16.93 -27.49 -15.08
C ILE A 83 -18.05 -26.56 -15.55
N ILE A 84 -18.96 -26.23 -14.65
CA ILE A 84 -20.10 -25.34 -14.91
C ILE A 84 -19.71 -23.94 -14.40
N PHE A 85 -19.97 -22.91 -15.20
CA PHE A 85 -19.66 -21.51 -14.89
C PHE A 85 -20.74 -20.57 -15.44
N THR A 86 -20.71 -19.34 -14.98
CA THR A 86 -21.47 -18.20 -15.53
C THR A 86 -20.51 -17.26 -16.25
N THR A 87 -20.85 -16.83 -17.46
CA THR A 87 -20.04 -15.82 -18.16
C THR A 87 -20.39 -14.42 -17.64
N ILE A 88 -19.38 -13.70 -17.18
CA ILE A 88 -19.49 -12.32 -16.69
C ILE A 88 -19.28 -11.36 -17.88
N ILE A 89 -18.17 -11.54 -18.63
CA ILE A 89 -17.83 -10.73 -19.79
C ILE A 89 -17.55 -11.66 -20.96
N ASN A 90 -18.31 -11.49 -22.05
CA ASN A 90 -18.21 -12.36 -23.22
C ASN A 90 -17.02 -12.09 -24.14
N ASP A 91 -16.47 -10.87 -24.09
CA ASP A 91 -15.39 -10.41 -24.98
C ASP A 91 -14.64 -9.30 -24.24
N LEU A 92 -13.54 -9.68 -23.62
CA LEU A 92 -12.71 -8.78 -22.82
C LEU A 92 -12.05 -7.68 -23.65
N THR A 93 -11.59 -8.00 -24.87
CA THR A 93 -11.01 -7.00 -25.78
C THR A 93 -12.01 -5.88 -26.05
N ARG A 94 -13.22 -6.24 -26.46
CA ARG A 94 -14.28 -5.23 -26.69
C ARG A 94 -14.72 -4.52 -25.42
N HIS A 95 -14.73 -5.23 -24.29
CA HIS A 95 -15.05 -4.64 -23.00
C HIS A 95 -14.06 -3.51 -22.68
N TYR A 96 -12.76 -3.77 -22.73
CA TYR A 96 -11.73 -2.76 -22.49
C TYR A 96 -11.82 -1.59 -23.47
N GLN A 97 -11.96 -1.87 -24.77
CA GLN A 97 -12.10 -0.83 -25.80
C GLN A 97 -13.35 0.06 -25.61
N ASN A 98 -14.47 -0.54 -25.19
CA ASN A 98 -15.73 0.19 -24.97
C ASN A 98 -15.70 1.05 -23.71
N GLN A 99 -14.92 0.68 -22.69
CA GLN A 99 -14.75 1.44 -21.46
C GLN A 99 -13.66 2.50 -21.58
N ASN A 100 -12.88 2.49 -22.64
CA ASN A 100 -11.79 3.42 -22.81
C ASN A 100 -12.28 4.87 -22.90
N VAL A 101 -11.90 5.66 -21.90
CA VAL A 101 -12.01 7.12 -21.89
C VAL A 101 -10.63 7.67 -22.28
N PRO A 102 -10.52 8.40 -23.40
CA PRO A 102 -9.23 8.96 -23.78
C PRO A 102 -8.69 9.88 -22.68
N ALA A 103 -7.41 9.74 -22.39
CA ALA A 103 -6.74 10.57 -21.43
C ALA A 103 -6.81 12.05 -21.80
N ILE A 104 -7.06 12.91 -20.82
CA ILE A 104 -6.80 14.34 -20.95
C ILE A 104 -5.28 14.52 -20.89
N GLN A 105 -4.73 15.38 -21.72
CA GLN A 105 -3.29 15.66 -21.74
C GLN A 105 -2.83 16.06 -20.34
N ARG A 106 -1.90 15.27 -19.77
CA ARG A 106 -1.30 15.43 -18.44
C ARG A 106 0.22 15.55 -18.59
N ASP A 107 0.91 15.71 -17.47
CA ASP A 107 2.39 15.86 -17.45
C ASP A 107 3.12 14.57 -17.87
N PHE A 108 2.51 13.42 -17.63
CA PHE A 108 3.02 12.14 -18.14
C PHE A 108 2.43 11.83 -19.52
N PRO A 109 3.25 11.77 -20.59
CA PRO A 109 2.78 11.46 -21.94
C PRO A 109 2.26 10.01 -22.02
N LEU A 110 1.06 9.85 -22.54
CA LEU A 110 0.43 8.55 -22.73
C LEU A 110 0.48 8.12 -24.20
N GLY A 111 0.50 6.80 -24.42
CA GLY A 111 0.54 6.20 -25.74
C GLY A 111 -0.83 6.02 -26.41
N THR A 112 -0.81 5.47 -27.61
CA THR A 112 -2.01 5.32 -28.45
C THR A 112 -2.78 4.02 -28.21
N MET A 113 -2.19 3.02 -27.51
CA MET A 113 -2.85 1.77 -27.16
C MET A 113 -3.60 1.88 -25.82
N GLN A 114 -4.75 2.52 -25.79
CA GLN A 114 -5.50 2.80 -24.53
C GLN A 114 -4.64 3.50 -23.47
N GLY A 115 -3.85 4.49 -23.84
CA GLY A 115 -2.94 5.18 -22.93
C GLY A 115 -1.58 4.49 -22.76
N ASN A 116 -1.41 3.25 -23.21
CA ASN A 116 -0.14 2.54 -23.16
C ASN A 116 0.67 2.77 -24.46
N TYR A 117 2.01 2.73 -24.34
CA TYR A 117 2.90 2.91 -25.50
C TYR A 117 2.86 1.71 -26.43
N THR A 118 2.83 1.96 -27.75
CA THR A 118 3.22 0.98 -28.76
C THR A 118 4.72 0.70 -28.66
N TRP A 119 5.21 -0.37 -29.33
CA TRP A 119 6.65 -0.64 -29.43
C TRP A 119 7.44 0.55 -29.99
N THR A 120 6.89 1.25 -30.97
CA THR A 120 7.51 2.45 -31.53
C THR A 120 7.49 3.61 -30.52
N GLU A 121 6.37 3.87 -29.87
CA GLU A 121 6.22 4.97 -28.92
C GLU A 121 7.11 4.79 -27.68
N LEU A 122 7.26 3.56 -27.16
CA LEU A 122 8.15 3.32 -26.03
C LEU A 122 9.62 3.62 -26.34
N ASN A 123 10.06 3.26 -27.57
CA ASN A 123 11.42 3.56 -28.01
C ASN A 123 11.64 5.07 -28.20
N LEU A 124 10.65 5.77 -28.79
CA LEU A 124 10.68 7.22 -28.92
C LEU A 124 10.67 7.90 -27.52
N ARG A 125 9.87 7.36 -26.59
CA ARG A 125 9.80 7.89 -25.23
C ARG A 125 11.13 7.75 -24.48
N PHE A 126 11.81 6.61 -24.64
CA PHE A 126 13.16 6.46 -24.12
C PHE A 126 14.12 7.50 -24.74
N ASP A 127 14.11 7.65 -26.06
CA ASP A 127 14.99 8.59 -26.77
C ASP A 127 14.74 10.04 -26.31
N GLU A 128 13.48 10.44 -26.09
CA GLU A 128 13.10 11.74 -25.52
C GLU A 128 13.64 11.93 -24.09
N LEU A 129 13.46 10.95 -23.20
CA LEU A 129 13.97 11.01 -21.82
C LEU A 129 15.50 11.10 -21.81
N LYS A 130 16.19 10.33 -22.67
CA LYS A 130 17.64 10.38 -22.82
C LYS A 130 18.12 11.74 -23.35
N GLU A 131 17.40 12.37 -24.27
CA GLU A 131 17.70 13.70 -24.78
C GLU A 131 17.49 14.80 -23.72
N LEU A 132 16.43 14.66 -22.89
CA LEU A 132 16.12 15.61 -21.82
C LEU A 132 17.06 15.48 -20.62
N TYR A 133 17.50 14.27 -20.31
CA TYR A 133 18.29 13.95 -19.11
C TYR A 133 19.58 13.15 -19.46
N PRO A 134 20.45 13.71 -20.36
CA PRO A 134 21.59 12.96 -20.89
C PRO A 134 22.65 12.61 -19.85
N ASP A 135 22.70 13.36 -18.75
CA ASP A 135 23.72 13.19 -17.70
C ASP A 135 23.37 12.12 -16.67
N ILE A 136 22.09 11.68 -16.61
CA ILE A 136 21.63 10.72 -15.60
C ILE A 136 20.98 9.46 -16.18
N ILE A 137 20.64 9.41 -17.47
CA ILE A 137 20.14 8.21 -18.14
C ILE A 137 21.24 7.63 -19.04
N SER A 138 21.50 6.32 -18.95
CA SER A 138 22.49 5.64 -19.79
C SER A 138 21.99 5.46 -21.23
N GLU A 139 22.90 5.05 -22.14
CA GLU A 139 22.50 4.44 -23.41
C GLU A 139 21.79 3.12 -23.18
N LYS A 140 21.00 2.67 -24.17
CA LYS A 140 20.45 1.31 -24.18
C LYS A 140 21.57 0.28 -24.14
N LEU A 141 21.58 -0.54 -23.08
CA LEU A 141 22.45 -1.70 -22.98
C LEU A 141 21.72 -2.91 -23.62
N PHE A 142 22.28 -3.46 -24.68
CA PHE A 142 21.78 -4.70 -25.25
C PHE A 142 22.04 -5.87 -24.29
N ILE A 143 21.00 -6.58 -23.86
CA ILE A 143 21.11 -7.75 -22.97
C ILE A 143 20.72 -9.06 -23.65
N GLY A 144 20.08 -9.03 -24.81
CA GLY A 144 19.71 -10.21 -25.60
C GLY A 144 18.74 -9.90 -26.72
N GLN A 145 18.35 -10.94 -27.45
CA GLN A 145 17.30 -10.86 -28.47
C GLN A 145 16.18 -11.85 -28.19
N SER A 146 14.96 -11.45 -28.54
CA SER A 146 13.81 -12.33 -28.58
C SER A 146 13.88 -13.33 -29.73
N LEU A 147 12.95 -14.27 -29.76
CA LEU A 147 12.89 -15.30 -30.82
C LEU A 147 12.71 -14.73 -32.23
N GLU A 148 11.93 -13.66 -32.39
CA GLU A 148 11.70 -13.00 -33.69
C GLU A 148 12.79 -11.94 -34.02
N GLY A 149 13.78 -11.79 -33.13
CA GLY A 149 14.97 -10.96 -33.34
C GLY A 149 14.83 -9.50 -32.91
N HIS A 150 13.88 -9.18 -32.03
CA HIS A 150 13.79 -7.87 -31.41
C HIS A 150 14.79 -7.76 -30.26
N ASP A 151 15.45 -6.61 -30.17
CA ASP A 151 16.42 -6.38 -29.10
C ASP A 151 15.72 -6.27 -27.73
N ILE A 152 16.22 -7.01 -26.75
CA ILE A 152 15.92 -6.82 -25.33
C ILE A 152 17.04 -5.97 -24.77
N TRP A 153 16.67 -4.84 -24.15
CA TRP A 153 17.62 -3.85 -23.66
C TRP A 153 17.29 -3.38 -22.27
N ALA A 154 18.34 -3.03 -21.55
CA ALA A 154 18.27 -2.36 -20.25
C ALA A 154 18.81 -0.93 -20.36
N PHE A 155 18.49 -0.10 -19.38
CA PHE A 155 19.16 1.19 -19.18
C PHE A 155 19.26 1.50 -17.70
N LYS A 156 20.21 2.38 -17.35
CA LYS A 156 20.47 2.81 -15.98
C LYS A 156 20.09 4.26 -15.77
N LEU A 157 19.52 4.56 -14.61
CA LEU A 157 19.33 5.90 -14.07
C LEU A 157 20.25 6.07 -12.85
N SER A 158 21.24 6.93 -12.94
CA SER A 158 22.27 7.23 -11.94
C SER A 158 22.98 8.52 -12.33
N ASP A 159 23.66 9.22 -11.43
CA ASP A 159 24.43 10.45 -11.74
C ASP A 159 25.67 10.18 -12.61
N ASN A 160 26.17 8.95 -12.66
CA ASN A 160 27.22 8.48 -13.56
C ASN A 160 26.73 7.32 -14.46
N PRO A 161 25.77 7.55 -15.37
CA PRO A 161 25.05 6.50 -16.05
C PRO A 161 25.93 5.62 -16.97
N ALA A 162 27.10 6.09 -17.40
CA ALA A 162 28.05 5.39 -18.26
C ALA A 162 29.11 4.60 -17.48
N GLN A 163 29.15 4.70 -16.17
CA GLN A 163 30.15 4.05 -15.31
C GLN A 163 29.45 3.04 -14.40
N ASP A 164 30.15 1.99 -14.05
CA ASP A 164 29.79 1.05 -13.01
C ASP A 164 30.41 1.56 -11.71
N GLU A 165 29.58 1.90 -10.72
CA GLU A 165 30.01 2.47 -9.45
C GLU A 165 29.87 1.42 -8.34
N ASN A 166 30.49 1.64 -7.22
CA ASN A 166 30.33 0.75 -6.07
C ASN A 166 29.11 1.18 -5.25
N GLU A 167 27.96 1.25 -5.92
CA GLU A 167 26.66 1.63 -5.38
C GLU A 167 25.70 0.46 -5.42
N PRO A 168 24.70 0.42 -4.53
CA PRO A 168 23.67 -0.61 -4.57
C PRO A 168 22.88 -0.58 -5.88
N GLU A 169 22.74 -1.76 -6.52
CA GLU A 169 22.02 -1.95 -7.77
C GLU A 169 20.61 -2.46 -7.54
N ILE A 170 19.64 -1.85 -8.21
CA ILE A 170 18.23 -2.25 -8.20
C ILE A 170 17.79 -2.59 -9.61
N LEU A 171 17.00 -3.65 -9.79
CA LEU A 171 16.43 -3.98 -11.09
C LEU A 171 14.90 -3.89 -11.09
N TYR A 172 14.37 -3.28 -12.14
CA TYR A 172 12.96 -3.23 -12.46
C TYR A 172 12.71 -3.84 -13.83
N THR A 173 11.89 -4.89 -13.92
CA THR A 173 11.49 -5.50 -15.19
C THR A 173 10.01 -5.33 -15.47
N GLY A 174 9.62 -5.22 -16.72
CA GLY A 174 8.21 -5.12 -17.14
C GLY A 174 7.92 -5.97 -18.40
N LEU A 175 6.63 -6.12 -18.69
CA LEU A 175 6.13 -6.83 -19.86
C LEU A 175 6.72 -8.25 -20.06
N THR A 176 6.82 -9.02 -19.00
CA THR A 176 7.06 -10.46 -19.06
C THR A 176 5.86 -11.16 -19.73
N HIS A 177 4.65 -10.80 -19.32
CA HIS A 177 3.44 -11.16 -20.05
C HIS A 177 3.01 -10.02 -20.97
N ALA A 178 2.84 -10.33 -22.24
CA ALA A 178 2.65 -9.33 -23.27
C ALA A 178 1.32 -8.56 -23.22
N ARG A 179 0.34 -9.05 -22.44
CA ARG A 179 -0.98 -8.40 -22.22
C ARG A 179 -1.02 -7.46 -21.01
N GLU A 180 0.13 -7.19 -20.36
CA GLU A 180 0.25 -6.44 -19.12
C GLU A 180 1.05 -5.13 -19.29
N PRO A 181 0.59 -4.19 -20.16
CA PRO A 181 1.39 -3.02 -20.52
C PRO A 181 1.57 -2.01 -19.38
N LEU A 182 0.74 -2.05 -18.34
CA LEU A 182 0.91 -1.19 -17.16
C LEU A 182 2.27 -1.36 -16.50
N SER A 183 2.80 -2.58 -16.49
CA SER A 183 4.13 -2.88 -15.94
C SER A 183 5.23 -2.02 -16.57
N MET A 184 5.20 -1.85 -17.90
CA MET A 184 6.11 -0.97 -18.65
C MET A 184 5.81 0.51 -18.39
N MET A 185 4.53 0.92 -18.42
CA MET A 185 4.14 2.32 -18.23
C MET A 185 4.60 2.85 -16.86
N ASN A 186 4.47 2.02 -15.81
CA ASN A 186 4.94 2.36 -14.47
C ASN A 186 6.45 2.63 -14.42
N LEU A 187 7.27 1.85 -15.14
CA LEU A 187 8.72 2.07 -15.18
C LEU A 187 9.06 3.42 -15.81
N PHE A 188 8.43 3.77 -16.93
CA PHE A 188 8.64 5.08 -17.57
C PHE A 188 8.13 6.25 -16.71
N TYR A 189 7.04 6.05 -15.97
CA TYR A 189 6.53 7.05 -15.04
C TYR A 189 7.54 7.29 -13.89
N PHE A 190 8.04 6.23 -13.27
CA PHE A 190 9.01 6.31 -12.19
C PHE A 190 10.30 7.01 -12.63
N VAL A 191 10.86 6.61 -13.78
CA VAL A 191 12.05 7.24 -14.38
C VAL A 191 11.81 8.72 -14.62
N GLN A 192 10.69 9.11 -15.24
CA GLN A 192 10.38 10.52 -15.49
C GLN A 192 10.33 11.32 -14.19
N LYS A 193 9.61 10.81 -13.17
CA LYS A 193 9.45 11.54 -11.90
C LYS A 193 10.75 11.69 -11.13
N LEU A 194 11.61 10.68 -11.12
CA LEU A 194 12.95 10.80 -10.54
C LEU A 194 13.82 11.84 -11.29
N CYS A 195 13.78 11.83 -12.64
CA CYS A 195 14.51 12.81 -13.45
C CYS A 195 14.01 14.23 -13.22
N GLU A 196 12.69 14.43 -13.14
CA GLU A 196 12.07 15.74 -12.84
C GLU A 196 12.52 16.25 -11.46
N GLY A 197 12.41 15.42 -10.40
CA GLY A 197 12.81 15.77 -9.03
C GLY A 197 14.31 16.05 -8.91
N TYR A 198 15.15 15.22 -9.54
CA TYR A 198 16.60 15.42 -9.59
C TYR A 198 16.97 16.76 -10.24
N THR A 199 16.34 17.07 -11.37
CA THR A 199 16.65 18.28 -12.16
C THR A 199 16.12 19.55 -11.49
N ALA A 200 14.98 19.49 -10.80
CA ALA A 200 14.43 20.59 -10.01
C ALA A 200 15.35 20.93 -8.82
N GLY A 201 16.03 19.94 -8.25
CA GLY A 201 17.03 20.11 -7.18
C GLY A 201 16.43 20.39 -5.80
N ASP A 202 15.13 20.28 -5.65
CA ASP A 202 14.39 20.46 -4.39
C ASP A 202 13.78 19.15 -3.85
N ASP A 203 13.68 18.09 -4.67
CA ASP A 203 13.37 16.73 -4.22
C ASP A 203 14.64 16.02 -3.74
N LEU A 204 14.89 16.10 -2.43
CA LEU A 204 16.09 15.53 -1.82
C LEU A 204 16.15 14.00 -1.92
N GLU A 205 15.00 13.32 -1.97
CA GLU A 205 14.94 11.87 -2.14
C GLU A 205 15.33 11.47 -3.57
N ALA A 206 14.78 12.16 -4.58
CA ALA A 206 15.19 11.94 -5.97
C ALA A 206 16.67 12.23 -6.18
N LEU A 207 17.21 13.33 -5.61
CA LEU A 207 18.63 13.63 -5.63
C LEU A 207 19.47 12.49 -5.05
N TYR A 208 19.07 11.97 -3.88
CA TYR A 208 19.78 10.87 -3.24
C TYR A 208 19.71 9.57 -4.07
N LEU A 209 18.51 9.18 -4.53
CA LEU A 209 18.32 7.93 -5.28
C LEU A 209 19.00 7.92 -6.65
N VAL A 210 19.26 9.08 -7.23
CA VAL A 210 20.03 9.20 -8.48
C VAL A 210 21.54 9.26 -8.21
N ASN A 211 21.97 9.86 -7.08
CA ASN A 211 23.39 10.01 -6.77
C ASN A 211 24.03 8.81 -6.05
N GLU A 212 23.23 7.95 -5.42
CA GLU A 212 23.73 6.91 -4.51
C GLU A 212 23.15 5.51 -4.85
N ARG A 213 22.51 5.37 -6.01
CA ARG A 213 21.94 4.11 -6.50
C ARG A 213 22.11 3.94 -8.00
N GLU A 214 22.35 2.72 -8.42
CA GLU A 214 22.23 2.32 -9.81
C GLU A 214 20.85 1.69 -10.07
N ASN A 215 19.89 2.50 -10.53
CA ASN A 215 18.54 2.02 -10.84
C ASN A 215 18.49 1.50 -12.29
N TRP A 216 18.38 0.19 -12.46
CA TRP A 216 18.33 -0.49 -13.74
C TRP A 216 16.92 -0.87 -14.18
N PHE A 217 16.62 -0.68 -15.44
CA PHE A 217 15.30 -0.93 -16.01
C PHE A 217 15.39 -1.81 -17.25
N VAL A 218 14.56 -2.88 -17.31
CA VAL A 218 14.26 -3.69 -18.48
C VAL A 218 12.77 -3.52 -18.80
N PRO A 219 12.38 -2.51 -19.60
CA PRO A 219 10.95 -2.17 -19.76
C PRO A 219 10.12 -3.25 -20.43
N VAL A 220 10.75 -4.06 -21.30
CA VAL A 220 10.06 -5.09 -22.09
C VAL A 220 10.89 -6.36 -22.16
N VAL A 221 10.49 -7.36 -21.37
CA VAL A 221 11.10 -8.70 -21.41
C VAL A 221 10.61 -9.50 -22.62
N ASN A 222 9.35 -9.31 -23.03
CA ASN A 222 8.69 -10.04 -24.11
C ASN A 222 8.28 -9.12 -25.28
N PRO A 223 9.23 -8.63 -26.07
CA PRO A 223 8.90 -7.72 -27.18
C PRO A 223 8.07 -8.38 -28.28
N ASP A 224 8.33 -9.66 -28.60
CA ASP A 224 7.60 -10.37 -29.66
C ASP A 224 6.11 -10.51 -29.34
N GLY A 225 5.78 -10.93 -28.12
CA GLY A 225 4.40 -11.03 -27.67
C GLY A 225 3.70 -9.67 -27.64
N TYR A 226 4.40 -8.61 -27.22
CA TYR A 226 3.85 -7.26 -27.17
C TYR A 226 3.58 -6.67 -28.58
N ILE A 227 4.53 -6.80 -29.49
CA ILE A 227 4.37 -6.39 -30.90
C ILE A 227 3.23 -7.18 -31.55
N TYR A 228 3.07 -8.46 -31.21
CA TYR A 228 1.93 -9.24 -31.68
C TYR A 228 0.60 -8.70 -31.17
N ASN A 229 0.49 -8.31 -29.91
CA ASN A 229 -0.70 -7.64 -29.36
C ASN A 229 -0.99 -6.30 -30.06
N GLU A 230 0.03 -5.49 -30.33
CA GLU A 230 -0.09 -4.27 -31.12
C GLU A 230 -0.61 -4.56 -32.54
N PHE A 231 -0.12 -5.62 -33.16
CA PHE A 231 -0.54 -6.01 -34.52
C PHE A 231 -2.01 -6.46 -34.59
N ILE A 232 -2.46 -7.27 -33.62
CA ILE A 232 -3.84 -7.79 -33.63
C ILE A 232 -4.85 -6.77 -33.10
N GLU A 233 -4.46 -5.94 -32.13
CA GLU A 233 -5.31 -4.93 -31.47
C GLU A 233 -4.56 -3.59 -31.33
N PRO A 234 -4.37 -2.85 -32.43
CA PRO A 234 -3.56 -1.62 -32.43
C PRO A 234 -4.14 -0.49 -31.58
N SER A 235 -5.38 -0.62 -31.13
CA SER A 235 -6.03 0.33 -30.22
C SER A 235 -5.95 -0.10 -28.73
N GLY A 236 -5.26 -1.21 -28.43
CA GLY A 236 -5.22 -1.83 -27.12
C GLY A 236 -6.27 -2.92 -26.94
N GLY A 237 -6.15 -3.71 -25.88
CA GLY A 237 -7.03 -4.85 -25.58
C GLY A 237 -6.52 -6.20 -26.10
N GLY A 238 -5.28 -6.27 -26.60
CA GLY A 238 -4.66 -7.54 -27.02
C GLY A 238 -4.45 -8.49 -25.85
N MET A 239 -4.83 -9.77 -26.01
CA MET A 239 -4.88 -10.75 -24.91
C MET A 239 -3.77 -11.81 -24.99
N HIS A 240 -2.81 -11.70 -25.91
CA HIS A 240 -1.68 -12.61 -25.99
C HIS A 240 -0.76 -12.43 -24.77
N ARG A 241 -0.52 -13.52 -24.02
CA ARG A 241 0.28 -13.54 -22.77
C ARG A 241 1.74 -13.93 -23.02
N LYS A 242 1.92 -15.06 -23.73
CA LYS A 242 3.19 -15.80 -23.85
C LYS A 242 4.16 -15.14 -24.84
N ASN A 243 5.37 -15.69 -25.00
CA ASN A 243 6.24 -15.29 -26.12
C ASN A 243 5.71 -15.85 -27.46
N ARG A 244 6.51 -15.76 -28.53
CA ARG A 244 6.09 -16.14 -29.88
C ARG A 244 6.70 -17.45 -30.39
N ARG A 245 7.16 -18.33 -29.50
CA ARG A 245 7.65 -19.65 -29.91
C ARG A 245 6.58 -20.45 -30.65
N ASP A 246 6.95 -21.00 -31.80
CA ASP A 246 6.08 -21.93 -32.54
C ASP A 246 6.01 -23.27 -31.76
N THR A 247 4.90 -23.53 -31.14
CA THR A 247 4.64 -24.74 -30.37
C THR A 247 3.76 -25.73 -31.13
N GLY A 248 3.35 -25.40 -32.36
CA GLY A 248 2.41 -26.19 -33.13
C GLY A 248 0.96 -26.14 -32.62
N CYS A 249 0.65 -25.27 -31.69
CA CYS A 249 -0.68 -25.12 -31.06
C CYS A 249 -1.49 -24.04 -31.76
N GLY A 250 -2.06 -24.34 -32.89
CA GLY A 250 -2.92 -23.42 -33.62
C GLY A 250 -2.18 -22.16 -34.12
N SER A 251 -2.94 -21.14 -34.50
CA SER A 251 -2.40 -19.84 -34.91
C SER A 251 -3.05 -18.78 -34.02
N GLY A 252 -2.30 -18.11 -33.17
CA GLY A 252 -2.88 -17.04 -32.36
C GLY A 252 -2.30 -16.99 -30.95
N THR A 253 -3.14 -16.67 -29.99
CA THR A 253 -2.77 -16.44 -28.58
C THR A 253 -2.41 -17.72 -27.80
N GLU A 254 -2.68 -18.91 -28.36
CA GLU A 254 -2.33 -20.20 -27.73
C GLU A 254 -0.84 -20.56 -27.91
N GLN A 255 -0.16 -19.99 -28.89
CA GLN A 255 1.26 -20.26 -29.13
C GLN A 255 2.16 -19.61 -28.09
N GLY A 256 3.35 -20.18 -27.94
CA GLY A 256 4.41 -19.62 -27.12
C GLY A 256 4.63 -20.35 -25.80
N VAL A 257 5.65 -19.89 -25.08
CA VAL A 257 6.02 -20.30 -23.74
C VAL A 257 5.64 -19.20 -22.77
N ASP A 258 5.11 -19.56 -21.61
CA ASP A 258 4.92 -18.64 -20.50
C ASP A 258 6.28 -18.34 -19.87
N LEU A 259 6.80 -17.13 -20.10
CA LEU A 259 8.12 -16.73 -19.64
C LEU A 259 8.23 -16.76 -18.12
N ASN A 260 7.12 -16.50 -17.41
CA ASN A 260 7.06 -16.58 -15.94
C ASN A 260 6.77 -18.01 -15.41
N ARG A 261 7.09 -19.02 -16.20
CA ARG A 261 7.15 -20.45 -15.84
C ARG A 261 8.43 -21.10 -16.38
N ASN A 262 9.35 -20.31 -16.93
CA ASN A 262 10.54 -20.81 -17.65
C ASN A 262 11.87 -20.64 -16.89
N TYR A 263 11.84 -20.09 -15.65
CA TYR A 263 13.01 -19.99 -14.76
C TYR A 263 13.31 -21.32 -14.05
N SER A 264 14.55 -21.54 -13.59
CA SER A 264 15.00 -22.86 -13.13
C SER A 264 14.51 -23.27 -11.75
N TYR A 265 14.22 -22.32 -10.85
CA TYR A 265 13.82 -22.67 -9.49
C TYR A 265 12.49 -23.45 -9.51
N ASN A 266 12.50 -24.66 -8.95
CA ASN A 266 11.36 -25.57 -8.96
C ASN A 266 10.73 -25.82 -10.35
N TRP A 267 11.45 -25.56 -11.46
CA TRP A 267 10.91 -25.74 -12.81
C TRP A 267 10.40 -27.16 -13.02
N GLY A 268 9.14 -27.29 -13.41
CA GLY A 268 8.53 -28.58 -13.66
C GLY A 268 8.39 -29.48 -12.44
N ALA A 269 8.47 -28.95 -11.21
CA ALA A 269 8.30 -29.71 -9.98
C ALA A 269 6.95 -30.43 -9.91
N ASN A 270 5.93 -29.84 -10.49
CA ASN A 270 4.62 -30.49 -10.69
C ASN A 270 3.91 -29.89 -11.91
N ASP A 271 2.84 -30.55 -12.38
CA ASP A 271 2.04 -30.12 -13.54
C ASP A 271 0.84 -29.24 -13.13
N THR A 272 0.80 -28.80 -11.87
CA THR A 272 -0.23 -27.87 -11.35
C THR A 272 0.28 -26.44 -11.39
N GLY A 273 1.51 -26.16 -10.93
CA GLY A 273 2.11 -24.83 -10.91
C GLY A 273 2.58 -24.34 -12.28
N SER A 274 2.78 -25.25 -13.25
CA SER A 274 3.06 -24.96 -14.67
C SER A 274 2.70 -26.17 -15.53
N SER A 275 2.43 -25.97 -16.83
CA SER A 275 2.02 -27.06 -17.71
C SER A 275 3.16 -27.55 -18.60
N PRO A 276 3.28 -28.90 -18.80
CA PRO A 276 4.13 -29.48 -19.84
C PRO A 276 3.47 -29.46 -21.24
N ASP A 277 2.16 -29.16 -21.34
CA ASP A 277 1.44 -29.14 -22.61
C ASP A 277 1.65 -27.80 -23.31
N PRO A 278 2.24 -27.80 -24.53
CA PRO A 278 2.58 -26.59 -25.26
C PRO A 278 1.37 -25.70 -25.64
N CYS A 279 0.16 -26.27 -25.61
CA CYS A 279 -1.06 -25.54 -25.96
C CYS A 279 -1.73 -24.83 -24.77
N TYR A 280 -1.21 -25.03 -23.56
CA TYR A 280 -1.76 -24.41 -22.36
C TYR A 280 -1.16 -23.02 -22.07
N ALA A 281 -1.95 -22.17 -21.40
CA ALA A 281 -1.56 -20.80 -21.08
C ALA A 281 -0.29 -20.72 -20.21
N THR A 282 -0.10 -21.70 -19.31
CA THR A 282 1.02 -21.83 -18.37
C THR A 282 2.13 -22.76 -18.85
N TYR A 283 2.29 -22.96 -20.19
CA TYR A 283 3.31 -23.83 -20.74
C TYR A 283 4.72 -23.34 -20.38
N ARG A 284 5.51 -24.20 -19.72
CA ARG A 284 6.80 -23.88 -19.11
C ARG A 284 8.01 -23.99 -20.06
N GLY A 285 7.80 -24.39 -21.35
CA GLY A 285 8.89 -24.65 -22.28
C GLY A 285 9.40 -26.10 -22.19
N GLU A 286 10.41 -26.43 -23.02
CA GLU A 286 11.01 -27.78 -23.09
C GLU A 286 11.99 -28.04 -21.94
N GLU A 287 12.65 -27.00 -21.45
CA GLU A 287 13.58 -27.01 -20.33
C GLU A 287 13.61 -25.64 -19.64
N ALA A 288 14.16 -25.57 -18.44
CA ALA A 288 14.36 -24.29 -17.77
C ALA A 288 15.27 -23.39 -18.62
N PHE A 289 14.88 -22.13 -18.75
CA PHE A 289 15.55 -21.16 -19.63
C PHE A 289 15.62 -21.60 -21.09
N SER A 290 14.62 -22.32 -21.59
CA SER A 290 14.55 -22.66 -23.03
C SER A 290 14.38 -21.41 -23.90
N GLU A 291 13.88 -20.31 -23.35
CA GLU A 291 13.53 -19.11 -24.08
C GLU A 291 14.67 -18.07 -24.04
N SER A 292 14.93 -17.44 -25.19
CA SER A 292 15.97 -16.41 -25.31
C SER A 292 15.70 -15.19 -24.43
N GLU A 293 14.42 -14.86 -24.21
CA GLU A 293 13.98 -13.76 -23.38
C GLU A 293 14.32 -13.99 -21.89
N THR A 294 14.06 -15.18 -21.38
CA THR A 294 14.42 -15.53 -19.99
C THR A 294 15.92 -15.70 -19.79
N GLN A 295 16.64 -16.22 -20.82
CA GLN A 295 18.11 -16.25 -20.83
C GLN A 295 18.69 -14.84 -20.76
N ALA A 296 18.15 -13.87 -21.51
CA ALA A 296 18.62 -12.50 -21.50
C ALA A 296 18.51 -11.85 -20.12
N VAL A 297 17.38 -12.04 -19.43
CA VAL A 297 17.17 -11.52 -18.06
C VAL A 297 18.08 -12.24 -17.05
N ARG A 298 18.16 -13.58 -17.13
CA ARG A 298 19.08 -14.38 -16.29
C ARG A 298 20.51 -13.90 -16.43
N ASP A 299 21.01 -13.85 -17.66
CA ASP A 299 22.43 -13.52 -17.96
C ASP A 299 22.75 -12.09 -17.52
N PHE A 300 21.77 -11.18 -17.61
CA PHE A 300 21.90 -9.81 -17.11
C PHE A 300 21.97 -9.77 -15.58
N ILE A 301 21.09 -10.50 -14.88
CA ILE A 301 21.13 -10.60 -13.41
C ILE A 301 22.42 -11.26 -12.92
N GLU A 302 22.90 -12.32 -13.59
CA GLU A 302 24.12 -13.04 -13.20
C GLU A 302 25.41 -12.26 -13.44
N GLN A 303 25.39 -11.22 -14.25
CA GLN A 303 26.56 -10.36 -14.53
C GLN A 303 26.67 -9.15 -13.61
N ARG A 304 25.70 -8.95 -12.71
CA ARG A 304 25.60 -7.79 -11.84
C ARG A 304 25.38 -8.19 -10.38
N GLU A 305 25.44 -7.21 -9.49
CA GLU A 305 25.31 -7.41 -8.04
C GLU A 305 24.01 -6.78 -7.51
N PHE A 306 22.86 -7.10 -8.16
CA PHE A 306 21.57 -6.60 -7.72
C PHE A 306 21.26 -6.98 -6.28
N VAL A 307 20.90 -5.99 -5.47
CA VAL A 307 20.48 -6.18 -4.08
C VAL A 307 19.01 -6.61 -4.04
N ASN A 308 18.18 -5.97 -4.86
CA ASN A 308 16.76 -6.28 -4.96
C ASN A 308 16.22 -6.12 -6.39
N VAL A 309 15.08 -6.81 -6.66
CA VAL A 309 14.47 -6.87 -8.00
C VAL A 309 12.95 -6.79 -7.91
N PHE A 310 12.32 -5.90 -8.70
CA PHE A 310 10.90 -5.93 -9.02
C PHE A 310 10.65 -6.54 -10.40
N HIS A 311 9.90 -7.64 -10.44
CA HIS A 311 9.33 -8.22 -11.66
C HIS A 311 7.87 -7.76 -11.80
N TYR A 312 7.65 -6.63 -12.48
CA TYR A 312 6.34 -6.02 -12.60
C TYR A 312 5.38 -6.78 -13.50
N HIS A 313 4.18 -6.97 -13.00
CA HIS A 313 3.02 -7.54 -13.68
C HIS A 313 1.79 -6.64 -13.54
N SER A 314 0.71 -7.00 -14.13
CA SER A 314 -0.64 -6.49 -13.92
C SER A 314 -1.65 -7.59 -14.23
N TYR A 315 -2.70 -7.70 -13.46
CA TYR A 315 -3.26 -6.86 -12.40
C TYR A 315 -3.54 -7.64 -11.11
N GLY A 316 -3.72 -6.93 -9.97
CA GLY A 316 -4.11 -7.61 -8.73
C GLY A 316 -4.07 -6.71 -7.49
N ASN A 317 -3.41 -5.54 -7.55
CA ASN A 317 -3.12 -4.69 -6.38
C ASN A 317 -2.43 -5.49 -5.26
N MET A 318 -1.32 -6.16 -5.58
CA MET A 318 -0.62 -6.99 -4.59
C MET A 318 0.89 -6.97 -4.78
N TYR A 319 1.62 -7.23 -3.69
CA TYR A 319 3.05 -7.52 -3.67
C TYR A 319 3.25 -8.99 -3.34
N ILE A 320 3.61 -9.78 -4.35
CA ILE A 320 3.87 -11.21 -4.20
C ILE A 320 5.35 -11.42 -3.92
N HIS A 321 5.66 -12.19 -2.88
CA HIS A 321 7.01 -12.61 -2.51
C HIS A 321 7.17 -14.13 -2.56
N PRO A 322 8.40 -14.68 -2.54
CA PRO A 322 8.62 -16.14 -2.51
C PRO A 322 7.93 -16.82 -1.30
N PHE A 323 7.49 -18.07 -1.46
CA PHE A 323 7.60 -18.92 -2.64
C PHE A 323 6.22 -19.26 -3.21
N GLY A 324 6.17 -19.51 -4.53
CA GLY A 324 4.94 -19.93 -5.23
C GLY A 324 4.50 -21.37 -4.89
N ASP A 325 5.30 -22.17 -4.21
CA ASP A 325 5.02 -23.58 -3.89
C ASP A 325 4.39 -23.80 -2.51
N SER A 326 3.90 -22.76 -1.83
CA SER A 326 3.36 -22.77 -0.47
C SER A 326 4.39 -22.89 0.66
N SER A 327 5.68 -22.90 0.39
CA SER A 327 6.73 -22.70 1.39
C SER A 327 7.01 -21.21 1.61
N PHE A 328 7.83 -20.91 2.61
CA PHE A 328 8.21 -19.54 2.96
C PHE A 328 9.73 -19.42 3.01
N PRO A 329 10.29 -18.23 2.76
CA PRO A 329 11.67 -17.93 3.14
C PRO A 329 11.92 -18.25 4.61
N ASP A 330 13.16 -18.63 4.93
CA ASP A 330 13.59 -18.79 6.33
C ASP A 330 13.68 -17.41 7.01
N GLU A 331 13.51 -17.36 8.33
CA GLU A 331 13.79 -16.13 9.08
C GLU A 331 15.32 -15.82 9.07
N PRO A 332 15.74 -14.53 8.97
CA PRO A 332 14.90 -13.32 9.08
C PRO A 332 14.26 -12.86 7.75
N ASP A 333 14.51 -13.51 6.64
CA ASP A 333 14.12 -13.02 5.31
C ASP A 333 12.61 -12.95 5.14
N LEU A 334 11.85 -13.87 5.75
CA LEU A 334 10.38 -13.78 5.73
C LEU A 334 9.86 -12.51 6.40
N THR A 335 10.44 -12.14 7.54
CA THR A 335 10.12 -10.88 8.23
C THR A 335 10.47 -9.68 7.35
N ILE A 336 11.66 -9.69 6.71
CA ILE A 336 12.09 -8.65 5.75
C ILE A 336 11.09 -8.50 4.63
N TYR A 337 10.70 -9.60 3.98
CA TYR A 337 9.71 -9.59 2.90
C TYR A 337 8.39 -8.96 3.32
N ARG A 338 7.85 -9.39 4.44
CA ARG A 338 6.53 -8.94 4.90
C ARG A 338 6.55 -7.47 5.33
N GLU A 339 7.51 -7.06 6.15
CA GLU A 339 7.57 -5.70 6.66
C GLU A 339 7.87 -4.67 5.55
N LEU A 340 8.82 -4.99 4.63
CA LEU A 340 9.12 -4.09 3.51
C LEU A 340 7.92 -3.95 2.57
N ALA A 341 7.22 -5.05 2.28
CA ALA A 341 6.03 -5.01 1.45
C ALA A 341 4.86 -4.30 2.14
N GLN A 342 4.68 -4.47 3.46
CA GLN A 342 3.67 -3.74 4.24
C GLN A 342 3.95 -2.23 4.26
N GLU A 343 5.21 -1.82 4.39
CA GLU A 343 5.59 -0.41 4.27
C GLU A 343 5.20 0.17 2.90
N MET A 344 5.51 -0.54 1.81
CA MET A 344 5.09 -0.14 0.47
C MET A 344 3.57 -0.11 0.33
N ALA A 345 2.90 -1.12 0.86
CA ALA A 345 1.44 -1.26 0.81
C ALA A 345 0.70 -0.19 1.61
N SER A 346 1.31 0.37 2.67
CA SER A 346 0.73 1.47 3.43
C SER A 346 0.46 2.73 2.59
N HIS A 347 1.13 2.87 1.42
CA HIS A 347 0.96 3.98 0.50
C HIS A 347 -0.04 3.73 -0.64
N ASN A 348 -0.45 2.50 -0.89
CA ASN A 348 -1.32 2.15 -2.01
C ASN A 348 -2.36 1.07 -1.71
N ASN A 349 -2.41 0.57 -0.47
CA ASN A 349 -3.34 -0.46 0.00
C ASN A 349 -3.27 -1.75 -0.82
N PHE A 350 -2.07 -2.16 -1.22
CA PHE A 350 -1.89 -3.45 -1.88
C PHE A 350 -1.85 -4.58 -0.85
N ASN A 351 -2.36 -5.74 -1.24
CA ASN A 351 -2.24 -6.95 -0.44
C ASN A 351 -0.80 -7.49 -0.48
N VAL A 352 -0.37 -8.14 0.59
CA VAL A 352 0.99 -8.68 0.73
C VAL A 352 0.93 -10.17 1.07
N GLY A 353 1.67 -10.99 0.34
CA GLY A 353 1.77 -12.42 0.63
C GLY A 353 2.57 -13.20 -0.40
N THR A 354 2.67 -14.51 -0.19
CA THR A 354 3.22 -15.42 -1.21
C THR A 354 2.20 -15.63 -2.34
N GLY A 355 2.66 -16.14 -3.49
CA GLY A 355 1.75 -16.51 -4.57
C GLY A 355 0.64 -17.45 -4.11
N PHE A 356 0.95 -18.40 -3.21
CA PHE A 356 -0.04 -19.31 -2.67
C PHE A 356 -1.05 -18.64 -1.73
N GLU A 357 -0.61 -17.73 -0.86
CA GLU A 357 -1.51 -16.98 0.04
C GLU A 357 -2.45 -16.07 -0.74
N MET A 358 -1.94 -15.41 -1.79
CA MET A 358 -2.69 -14.41 -2.54
C MET A 358 -3.68 -15.00 -3.55
N VAL A 359 -3.29 -16.07 -4.23
CA VAL A 359 -4.07 -16.64 -5.34
C VAL A 359 -4.56 -18.08 -5.09
N GLY A 360 -4.22 -18.67 -3.93
CA GLY A 360 -4.72 -19.96 -3.47
C GLY A 360 -4.26 -21.18 -4.28
N TYR A 361 -3.21 -21.04 -5.10
CA TYR A 361 -2.64 -22.13 -5.90
C TYR A 361 -1.12 -22.01 -6.01
N THR A 362 -0.47 -23.13 -6.39
CA THR A 362 0.99 -23.17 -6.53
C THR A 362 1.44 -22.68 -7.91
N VAL A 363 2.60 -22.02 -7.94
CA VAL A 363 3.34 -21.63 -9.14
C VAL A 363 4.71 -22.28 -9.08
N ASN A 364 5.33 -22.57 -10.22
CA ASN A 364 6.72 -23.02 -10.29
C ASN A 364 7.42 -22.53 -11.57
N GLY A 365 8.71 -22.25 -11.46
CA GLY A 365 9.53 -21.76 -12.56
C GLY A 365 9.33 -20.27 -12.86
N ASP A 366 8.95 -19.46 -11.89
CA ASP A 366 8.77 -18.03 -12.02
C ASP A 366 10.04 -17.22 -11.66
N ALA A 367 10.05 -15.95 -12.04
CA ALA A 367 11.21 -15.07 -11.90
C ALA A 367 11.50 -14.71 -10.43
N VAL A 368 10.46 -14.49 -9.61
CA VAL A 368 10.62 -14.04 -8.23
C VAL A 368 11.22 -15.14 -7.36
N ASP A 369 10.74 -16.38 -7.48
CA ASP A 369 11.28 -17.52 -6.77
C ASP A 369 12.72 -17.83 -7.17
N TRP A 370 13.03 -17.71 -8.46
CA TRP A 370 14.40 -17.91 -8.95
C TRP A 370 15.36 -16.84 -8.45
N SER A 371 14.94 -15.58 -8.45
CA SER A 371 15.76 -14.45 -7.99
C SER A 371 16.15 -14.61 -6.52
N TYR A 372 15.24 -15.08 -5.68
CA TYR A 372 15.55 -15.35 -4.28
C TYR A 372 16.17 -16.73 -4.07
N GLY A 373 15.51 -17.79 -4.52
CA GLY A 373 15.88 -19.17 -4.20
C GLY A 373 17.23 -19.61 -4.79
N GLU A 374 17.67 -19.05 -5.93
CA GLU A 374 18.96 -19.38 -6.55
C GLU A 374 19.98 -18.25 -6.50
N LYS A 375 19.56 -16.99 -6.45
CA LYS A 375 20.47 -15.82 -6.47
C LYS A 375 20.57 -15.10 -5.13
N ASN A 376 19.70 -15.42 -4.19
CA ASN A 376 19.61 -14.75 -2.88
C ASN A 376 19.39 -13.22 -3.00
N ILE A 377 18.62 -12.82 -4.00
CA ILE A 377 18.23 -11.44 -4.25
C ILE A 377 16.81 -11.24 -3.72
N ILE A 378 16.58 -10.21 -2.91
CA ILE A 378 15.23 -9.88 -2.44
C ILE A 378 14.38 -9.43 -3.63
N ALA A 379 13.37 -10.21 -3.97
CA ALA A 379 12.56 -10.00 -5.16
C ALA A 379 11.06 -10.03 -4.86
N TYR A 380 10.30 -9.19 -5.57
CA TYR A 380 8.84 -9.21 -5.52
C TYR A 380 8.26 -9.20 -6.94
N THR A 381 7.03 -9.70 -7.04
CA THR A 381 6.15 -9.48 -8.19
C THR A 381 5.06 -8.50 -7.77
N PRO A 382 5.19 -7.20 -8.09
CA PRO A 382 4.08 -6.26 -7.93
C PRO A 382 3.06 -6.47 -9.06
N GLU A 383 1.80 -6.73 -8.71
CA GLU A 383 0.65 -6.85 -9.61
C GLU A 383 -0.15 -5.55 -9.58
N ILE A 384 0.17 -4.60 -10.46
CA ILE A 384 -0.39 -3.23 -10.41
C ILE A 384 -1.71 -3.10 -11.16
N GLY A 385 -2.62 -2.28 -10.60
CA GLY A 385 -3.98 -2.12 -11.11
C GLY A 385 -4.96 -3.13 -10.53
N SER A 386 -6.18 -2.70 -10.30
CA SER A 386 -7.24 -3.53 -9.70
C SER A 386 -7.87 -4.50 -10.70
N SER A 387 -8.57 -5.50 -10.20
CA SER A 387 -9.37 -6.42 -11.01
C SER A 387 -10.46 -5.73 -11.84
N GLY A 388 -11.00 -4.61 -11.35
CA GLY A 388 -11.96 -3.80 -12.10
C GLY A 388 -11.36 -3.07 -13.30
N GLN A 389 -10.04 -2.81 -13.26
CA GLN A 389 -9.28 -2.16 -14.34
C GLN A 389 -8.74 -3.19 -15.36
N GLY A 390 -8.42 -4.40 -14.90
CA GLY A 390 -7.95 -5.50 -15.74
C GLY A 390 -6.61 -5.24 -16.44
N PHE A 391 -6.32 -6.00 -17.50
CA PHE A 391 -5.05 -5.88 -18.25
C PHE A 391 -4.92 -4.56 -19.04
N TRP A 392 -6.02 -4.01 -19.50
CA TRP A 392 -6.08 -2.79 -20.30
C TRP A 392 -7.02 -1.77 -19.65
N PRO A 393 -6.57 -1.07 -18.62
CA PRO A 393 -7.36 -0.02 -18.01
C PRO A 393 -7.72 1.07 -19.01
N SER A 394 -8.75 1.85 -18.70
CA SER A 394 -9.10 3.03 -19.46
C SER A 394 -7.92 4.02 -19.50
N GLY A 395 -7.67 4.67 -20.63
CA GLY A 395 -6.51 5.54 -20.82
C GLY A 395 -6.41 6.69 -19.79
N ASP A 396 -7.52 7.15 -19.27
CA ASP A 396 -7.55 8.17 -18.20
C ASP A 396 -7.11 7.66 -16.81
N GLN A 397 -7.03 6.33 -16.62
CA GLN A 397 -6.61 5.69 -15.37
C GLN A 397 -5.11 5.31 -15.35
N VAL A 398 -4.45 5.19 -16.51
CA VAL A 398 -3.06 4.68 -16.59
C VAL A 398 -2.11 5.48 -15.72
N GLU A 399 -2.16 6.82 -15.80
CA GLU A 399 -1.27 7.68 -15.03
C GLU A 399 -1.48 7.54 -13.52
N SER A 400 -2.73 7.51 -13.04
CA SER A 400 -3.03 7.39 -11.61
C SER A 400 -2.60 6.03 -11.03
N ILE A 401 -2.68 4.95 -11.83
CA ILE A 401 -2.17 3.62 -11.41
C ILE A 401 -0.64 3.67 -11.26
N CYS A 402 0.07 4.31 -12.20
CA CYS A 402 1.51 4.49 -12.11
C CYS A 402 1.90 5.41 -10.95
N GLU A 403 1.14 6.47 -10.69
CA GLU A 403 1.35 7.40 -9.58
C GLU A 403 1.29 6.69 -8.23
N ASN A 404 0.35 5.77 -8.05
CA ASN A 404 0.23 4.97 -6.82
C ASN A 404 1.48 4.09 -6.54
N GLN A 405 2.33 3.84 -7.54
CA GLN A 405 3.57 3.09 -7.38
C GLN A 405 4.80 3.99 -7.15
N TYR A 406 4.68 5.31 -7.23
CA TYR A 406 5.84 6.20 -7.14
C TYR A 406 6.54 6.11 -5.78
N ILE A 407 5.80 6.23 -4.67
CA ILE A 407 6.36 6.10 -3.33
C ILE A 407 6.87 4.68 -3.04
N PRO A 408 6.12 3.60 -3.31
CA PRO A 408 6.63 2.23 -3.21
C PRO A 408 7.93 1.97 -3.98
N ASN A 409 8.04 2.48 -5.19
CA ASN A 409 9.28 2.38 -5.97
C ASN A 409 10.46 3.08 -5.30
N LYS A 410 10.24 4.26 -4.70
CA LYS A 410 11.28 4.95 -3.93
C LYS A 410 11.69 4.14 -2.69
N ILE A 411 10.73 3.64 -1.91
CA ILE A 411 10.99 2.78 -0.74
C ILE A 411 11.84 1.58 -1.14
N PHE A 412 11.50 0.93 -2.25
CA PHE A 412 12.26 -0.21 -2.77
C PHE A 412 13.67 0.17 -3.22
N SER A 413 13.86 1.34 -3.84
CA SER A 413 15.21 1.86 -4.17
C SER A 413 16.00 2.22 -2.91
N PHE A 414 15.38 2.82 -1.89
CA PHE A 414 16.04 3.11 -0.61
C PHE A 414 16.53 1.82 0.06
N SER A 415 15.69 0.77 0.08
CA SER A 415 16.00 -0.47 0.76
C SER A 415 17.24 -1.20 0.21
N ALA A 416 17.67 -0.93 -1.01
CA ALA A 416 18.88 -1.52 -1.56
C ALA A 416 20.18 -1.09 -0.84
N GLY A 417 20.21 0.08 -0.19
CA GLY A 417 21.30 0.54 0.66
C GLY A 417 20.95 0.49 2.15
N SER A 418 21.77 1.11 3.00
CA SER A 418 21.37 1.37 4.39
C SER A 418 20.27 2.44 4.42
N ASP A 419 19.20 2.21 5.19
CA ASP A 419 18.06 3.11 5.33
C ASP A 419 17.59 3.13 6.80
N PHE A 420 17.92 4.22 7.52
CA PHE A 420 17.64 4.34 8.94
C PHE A 420 16.32 5.08 9.16
N VAL A 421 15.40 4.43 9.86
CA VAL A 421 14.05 4.93 10.17
C VAL A 421 13.78 4.90 11.67
N LEU A 422 12.93 5.78 12.14
CA LEU A 422 12.36 5.70 13.48
C LEU A 422 11.34 4.54 13.52
N ASP A 423 11.68 3.48 14.22
CA ASP A 423 10.83 2.29 14.36
C ASP A 423 9.83 2.43 15.53
N GLY A 424 10.18 3.24 16.53
CA GLY A 424 9.31 3.53 17.66
C GLY A 424 9.92 4.50 18.66
N TYR A 425 9.08 4.99 19.53
CA TYR A 425 9.52 5.78 20.70
C TYR A 425 8.58 5.61 21.87
N SER A 426 9.10 5.80 23.07
CA SER A 426 8.32 5.80 24.30
C SER A 426 8.85 6.83 25.31
N PHE A 427 7.96 7.23 26.23
CA PHE A 427 8.29 8.08 27.36
C PHE A 427 8.12 7.28 28.65
N THR A 428 8.93 7.57 29.68
CA THR A 428 8.78 6.92 30.98
C THR A 428 7.51 7.33 31.73
N SER A 429 6.77 8.31 31.21
CA SER A 429 5.50 8.77 31.76
C SER A 429 4.51 9.06 30.64
N ASP A 430 3.29 8.57 30.77
CA ASP A 430 2.18 8.87 29.85
C ASP A 430 1.71 10.33 29.96
N VAL A 431 2.06 10.99 31.05
CA VAL A 431 1.73 12.40 31.33
C VAL A 431 3.02 13.15 31.56
N ILE A 432 3.25 14.18 30.77
CA ILE A 432 4.45 15.03 30.84
C ILE A 432 4.05 16.43 31.28
N ASN A 433 4.61 16.91 32.38
CA ASN A 433 4.26 18.18 32.97
C ASN A 433 5.36 19.26 32.76
N SER A 434 4.95 20.52 32.90
CA SER A 434 5.87 21.68 32.91
C SER A 434 6.89 21.53 34.04
N GLY A 435 8.17 21.77 33.74
CA GLY A 435 9.28 21.66 34.70
C GLY A 435 9.71 20.21 34.99
N GLU A 436 9.15 19.22 34.31
CA GLU A 436 9.45 17.82 34.56
C GLU A 436 10.64 17.33 33.72
N ARG A 437 11.40 16.38 34.27
CA ARG A 437 12.38 15.57 33.52
C ARG A 437 11.79 14.23 33.17
N VAL A 438 11.85 13.88 31.89
CA VAL A 438 11.28 12.65 31.33
C VAL A 438 12.33 11.94 30.51
N SER A 439 12.51 10.65 30.74
CA SER A 439 13.35 9.82 29.88
C SER A 439 12.58 9.42 28.63
N VAL A 440 13.26 9.50 27.49
CA VAL A 440 12.75 9.14 26.16
C VAL A 440 13.58 7.97 25.65
N GLU A 441 12.91 6.95 25.17
CA GLU A 441 13.50 5.85 24.46
C GLU A 441 13.14 5.99 22.97
N LEU A 442 14.16 5.97 22.09
CA LEU A 442 13.99 5.89 20.64
C LEU A 442 14.49 4.55 20.14
N ILE A 443 13.77 3.94 19.23
CA ILE A 443 14.18 2.74 18.52
C ILE A 443 14.43 3.12 17.07
N ILE A 444 15.67 3.03 16.63
CA ILE A 444 16.08 3.26 15.25
C ILE A 444 16.35 1.92 14.58
N LYS A 445 15.77 1.69 13.41
CA LYS A 445 15.93 0.48 12.61
C LYS A 445 16.69 0.78 11.33
N ASN A 446 17.64 -0.06 10.97
CA ASN A 446 18.18 -0.08 9.62
C ASN A 446 17.24 -0.94 8.75
N ARG A 447 16.30 -0.32 8.03
CA ARG A 447 15.36 -0.97 7.11
C ARG A 447 16.02 -1.37 5.78
N GLY A 448 17.27 -1.00 5.57
CA GLY A 448 18.04 -1.36 4.38
C GLY A 448 18.44 -2.83 4.35
N LEU A 449 18.59 -3.37 3.13
CA LEU A 449 19.03 -4.74 2.88
C LEU A 449 20.54 -4.92 3.03
N VAL A 450 21.27 -3.84 3.27
CA VAL A 450 22.69 -3.86 3.58
C VAL A 450 22.95 -3.21 4.95
N SER A 451 24.05 -3.60 5.57
CA SER A 451 24.48 -3.02 6.85
C SER A 451 24.96 -1.58 6.68
N SER A 452 25.07 -0.85 7.79
CA SER A 452 25.59 0.52 7.80
C SER A 452 26.99 0.60 7.19
N ASN A 453 27.22 1.68 6.43
CA ASN A 453 28.55 2.00 5.89
C ASN A 453 29.34 2.82 6.91
N GLY A 454 29.87 2.12 7.92
CA GLY A 454 30.56 2.71 9.07
C GLY A 454 29.62 3.12 10.21
N PRO A 455 30.05 4.04 11.09
CA PRO A 455 29.26 4.45 12.24
C PRO A 455 27.99 5.19 11.87
N VAL A 456 26.89 4.86 12.57
CA VAL A 456 25.60 5.55 12.46
C VAL A 456 25.53 6.66 13.51
N THR A 457 25.23 7.86 13.07
CA THR A 457 24.99 9.01 13.95
C THR A 457 23.49 9.23 14.08
N ILE A 458 22.98 9.21 15.32
CA ILE A 458 21.60 9.56 15.66
C ILE A 458 21.61 10.92 16.33
N THR A 459 20.88 11.88 15.81
CA THR A 459 20.81 13.26 16.33
C THR A 459 19.37 13.60 16.67
N VAL A 460 19.12 14.17 17.85
CA VAL A 460 17.81 14.68 18.28
C VAL A 460 17.89 16.20 18.39
N GLU A 461 16.99 16.89 17.73
CA GLU A 461 16.93 18.36 17.71
C GLU A 461 15.54 18.85 18.14
N PRO A 462 15.40 19.60 19.25
CA PRO A 462 14.13 20.24 19.57
C PRO A 462 13.76 21.25 18.48
N LEU A 463 12.51 21.22 18.00
CA LEU A 463 12.03 22.19 17.01
C LEU A 463 11.60 23.52 17.64
N ASN A 464 11.61 23.63 18.98
CA ASN A 464 11.32 24.84 19.74
C ASN A 464 12.10 24.86 21.06
N ASN A 465 12.05 25.95 21.80
CA ASN A 465 12.76 26.14 23.06
C ASN A 465 11.98 25.62 24.30
N LEU A 466 11.02 24.73 24.10
CA LEU A 466 10.13 24.23 25.15
C LEU A 466 10.75 23.07 25.93
N VAL A 467 11.71 22.41 25.34
CA VAL A 467 12.49 21.33 25.95
C VAL A 467 13.98 21.54 25.74
N THR A 468 14.77 21.06 26.70
CA THR A 468 16.22 20.90 26.58
C THR A 468 16.58 19.44 26.71
N LEU A 469 17.65 19.02 26.04
CA LEU A 469 18.15 17.65 26.03
C LEU A 469 19.42 17.56 26.87
N ASP A 470 19.61 16.51 27.62
CA ASP A 470 20.87 16.21 28.30
C ASP A 470 21.89 15.58 27.33
N GLU A 471 21.41 14.78 26.38
CA GLU A 471 22.21 14.16 25.33
C GLU A 471 21.48 14.26 23.99
N ALA A 472 22.09 14.92 23.00
CA ALA A 472 21.45 15.23 21.71
C ALA A 472 21.98 14.37 20.56
N VAL A 473 23.06 13.61 20.78
CA VAL A 473 23.74 12.82 19.74
C VAL A 473 24.24 11.51 20.31
N GLU A 474 23.93 10.42 19.62
CA GLU A 474 24.53 9.11 19.86
C GLU A 474 25.30 8.63 18.64
N LEU A 475 26.37 7.89 18.86
CA LEU A 475 27.20 7.26 17.84
C LEU A 475 27.16 5.75 18.04
N VAL A 476 26.62 5.03 17.03
CA VAL A 476 26.56 3.57 16.98
C VAL A 476 27.63 3.09 16.01
N ASP A 477 28.58 2.27 16.47
CA ASP A 477 29.71 1.85 15.63
C ASP A 477 29.29 1.08 14.36
N TYR A 478 28.20 0.33 14.44
CA TYR A 478 27.68 -0.51 13.35
C TYR A 478 26.20 -0.87 13.62
N LEU A 479 25.38 -0.86 12.56
CA LEU A 479 24.00 -1.34 12.60
C LEU A 479 23.74 -2.23 11.38
N GLY A 480 23.51 -3.51 11.62
CA GLY A 480 23.24 -4.51 10.58
C GLY A 480 21.94 -4.25 9.82
N SER A 481 21.80 -4.94 8.69
CA SER A 481 20.52 -4.97 7.95
C SER A 481 19.40 -5.47 8.87
N TRP A 482 18.30 -4.77 8.94
CA TRP A 482 17.11 -5.06 9.76
C TRP A 482 17.35 -5.13 11.28
N GLU A 483 18.51 -4.71 11.73
CA GLU A 483 18.79 -4.54 13.16
C GLU A 483 18.21 -3.23 13.69
N THR A 484 17.85 -3.23 14.97
CA THR A 484 17.41 -2.06 15.73
C THR A 484 18.45 -1.63 16.74
N HIS A 485 18.49 -0.33 17.02
CA HIS A 485 19.27 0.25 18.10
C HIS A 485 18.38 1.13 18.97
N THR A 486 18.53 0.99 20.30
CA THR A 486 17.78 1.80 21.27
C THR A 486 18.65 2.92 21.80
N PHE A 487 18.22 4.16 21.60
CA PHE A 487 18.82 5.37 22.14
C PHE A 487 17.97 5.94 23.27
N ASN A 488 18.56 6.10 24.46
CA ASN A 488 17.90 6.65 25.64
C ASN A 488 18.51 8.00 25.99
N PHE A 489 17.68 9.01 26.20
CA PHE A 489 18.08 10.35 26.63
C PHE A 489 17.01 10.97 27.53
N GLU A 490 17.38 12.05 28.25
CA GLU A 490 16.42 12.80 29.05
C GLU A 490 16.07 14.14 28.40
N ILE A 491 14.82 14.50 28.48
CA ILE A 491 14.32 15.84 28.18
C ILE A 491 13.96 16.57 29.48
N GLU A 492 14.21 17.84 29.54
CA GLU A 492 13.73 18.74 30.60
C GLU A 492 12.76 19.75 29.99
N VAL A 493 11.49 19.67 30.42
CA VAL A 493 10.43 20.56 29.95
C VAL A 493 10.56 21.91 30.66
N SER A 494 10.47 23.01 29.93
CA SER A 494 10.54 24.36 30.50
C SER A 494 9.41 24.60 31.52
N GLU A 495 9.73 25.22 32.65
CA GLU A 495 8.74 25.64 33.65
C GLU A 495 7.73 26.67 33.10
N GLN A 496 8.06 27.34 32.00
CA GLN A 496 7.22 28.37 31.37
C GLN A 496 6.25 27.80 30.32
N VAL A 497 6.28 26.50 30.11
CA VAL A 497 5.37 25.87 29.16
C VAL A 497 3.97 25.82 29.76
N THR A 498 3.02 26.42 29.06
CA THR A 498 1.61 26.31 29.41
C THR A 498 1.12 24.88 29.14
N TYR A 499 0.19 24.42 29.97
CA TYR A 499 -0.47 23.15 29.72
C TYR A 499 -1.03 23.10 28.30
N TYR A 500 -1.03 21.85 27.70
CA TYR A 500 -1.53 21.64 26.37
C TYR A 500 -0.64 22.20 25.22
N THR A 501 0.60 22.40 25.48
CA THR A 501 1.53 22.80 24.44
C THR A 501 2.07 21.58 23.71
N LYS A 502 1.99 21.59 22.39
CA LYS A 502 2.60 20.58 21.53
C LYS A 502 4.11 20.81 21.45
N VAL A 503 4.88 19.82 21.76
CA VAL A 503 6.33 19.78 21.61
C VAL A 503 6.66 18.84 20.44
N ALA A 504 7.62 19.25 19.62
CA ALA A 504 8.12 18.44 18.53
C ALA A 504 9.65 18.37 18.57
N MET A 505 10.19 17.20 18.31
CA MET A 505 11.63 16.97 18.18
C MET A 505 11.91 16.24 16.86
N LYS A 506 12.93 16.71 16.17
CA LYS A 506 13.41 16.12 14.91
C LYS A 506 14.47 15.08 15.23
N ILE A 507 14.35 13.91 14.64
CA ILE A 507 15.30 12.81 14.73
C ILE A 507 15.98 12.69 13.37
N ILE A 508 17.32 12.64 13.35
CA ILE A 508 18.12 12.43 12.14
C ILE A 508 19.02 11.23 12.39
N SER A 509 18.87 10.19 11.58
CA SER A 509 19.70 8.99 11.64
C SER A 509 20.42 8.78 10.32
N LYS A 510 21.75 8.59 10.35
CA LYS A 510 22.55 8.46 9.12
C LYS A 510 23.89 7.80 9.37
N ASP A 511 24.42 7.16 8.34
CA ASP A 511 25.83 6.84 8.17
C ASP A 511 26.50 7.69 7.06
N SER A 512 27.64 7.23 6.52
CA SER A 512 28.35 7.97 5.47
C SER A 512 27.72 7.86 4.09
N ALA A 513 26.82 6.89 3.85
CA ALA A 513 26.24 6.57 2.55
C ALA A 513 24.69 6.59 2.55
N SER A 514 24.03 6.68 3.72
CA SER A 514 22.57 6.69 3.80
C SER A 514 21.96 8.06 3.54
N TYR A 515 20.69 8.05 3.12
CA TYR A 515 19.89 9.26 3.04
C TYR A 515 19.73 9.90 4.42
N HIS A 516 19.84 11.22 4.47
CA HIS A 516 19.64 11.99 5.70
C HIS A 516 18.15 12.12 6.02
N ARG A 517 17.48 10.98 6.30
CA ARG A 517 16.08 10.95 6.69
C ARG A 517 15.91 11.69 8.02
N SER A 518 14.81 12.41 8.13
CA SER A 518 14.43 13.02 9.39
C SER A 518 13.01 12.64 9.75
N ASP A 519 12.86 12.05 10.93
CA ASP A 519 11.58 11.77 11.55
C ASP A 519 11.23 12.86 12.58
N THR A 520 9.96 12.97 12.93
CA THR A 520 9.52 13.92 13.96
C THR A 520 8.70 13.17 15.00
N ILE A 521 9.08 13.29 16.26
CA ILE A 521 8.24 12.85 17.38
C ILE A 521 7.51 14.05 17.98
N GLU A 522 6.25 13.87 18.30
CA GLU A 522 5.39 14.90 18.84
C GLU A 522 4.69 14.40 20.11
N PHE A 523 4.59 15.28 21.09
CA PHE A 523 3.86 14.99 22.33
C PHE A 523 3.28 16.27 22.94
N TYR A 524 2.35 16.11 23.86
CA TYR A 524 1.69 17.24 24.53
C TYR A 524 2.06 17.33 26.00
N ILE A 525 2.22 18.55 26.48
CA ILE A 525 2.48 18.84 27.90
C ILE A 525 1.14 19.00 28.62
N GLY A 526 0.97 18.28 29.72
CA GLY A 526 -0.22 18.33 30.57
C GLY A 526 -0.98 17.00 30.66
N THR A 527 -1.92 16.94 31.59
CA THR A 527 -2.78 15.77 31.79
C THR A 527 -4.06 15.91 30.99
N PRO A 528 -4.42 14.95 30.13
CA PRO A 528 -5.71 14.97 29.49
C PRO A 528 -6.82 14.75 30.54
N SER A 529 -7.95 15.42 30.39
CA SER A 529 -9.14 15.28 31.21
C SER A 529 -10.21 14.49 30.47
N ILE A 530 -10.94 13.66 31.23
CA ILE A 530 -12.05 12.88 30.68
C ILE A 530 -13.24 13.83 30.44
N ILE A 531 -13.75 13.85 29.22
CA ILE A 531 -14.97 14.54 28.81
C ILE A 531 -16.16 13.59 28.94
N TYR A 532 -15.96 12.33 28.47
CA TYR A 532 -16.96 11.27 28.52
C TYR A 532 -16.29 9.90 28.65
N THR A 533 -16.93 8.96 29.35
CA THR A 533 -16.45 7.58 29.50
C THR A 533 -17.60 6.60 29.50
N GLU A 534 -17.42 5.44 28.85
CA GLU A 534 -18.35 4.32 28.87
C GLU A 534 -17.55 2.99 28.83
N ASN A 535 -17.82 2.12 29.82
CA ASN A 535 -17.17 0.80 29.91
C ASN A 535 -18.13 -0.36 29.66
N TYR A 536 -19.37 -0.07 29.32
CA TYR A 536 -20.45 -1.01 28.99
C TYR A 536 -20.85 -2.03 30.09
N ASP A 537 -20.25 -2.01 31.26
CA ASP A 537 -20.54 -2.97 32.35
C ASP A 537 -21.95 -2.87 32.89
N GLU A 538 -22.55 -1.67 32.87
CA GLU A 538 -23.91 -1.40 33.34
C GLU A 538 -24.94 -1.35 32.17
N GLY A 539 -24.53 -1.64 30.94
CA GLY A 539 -25.38 -1.60 29.76
C GLY A 539 -24.82 -0.75 28.62
N LEU A 540 -25.67 -0.33 27.73
CA LEU A 540 -25.28 0.50 26.56
C LEU A 540 -25.08 1.98 26.91
N GLY A 541 -25.35 2.40 28.16
CA GLY A 541 -25.28 3.80 28.56
C GLY A 541 -26.12 4.71 27.65
N GLN A 542 -25.50 5.72 27.06
CA GLN A 542 -26.14 6.69 26.14
C GLN A 542 -26.05 6.26 24.65
N TRP A 543 -25.57 5.06 24.38
CA TRP A 543 -25.46 4.56 23.02
C TRP A 543 -26.81 4.03 22.50
N ASN A 544 -27.26 4.54 21.36
CA ASN A 544 -28.49 4.14 20.68
C ASN A 544 -28.16 3.24 19.50
N THR A 545 -28.75 2.04 19.47
CA THR A 545 -28.49 1.05 18.43
C THR A 545 -29.54 1.08 17.33
N ASN A 546 -29.10 0.85 16.09
CA ASN A 546 -29.93 0.57 14.94
C ASN A 546 -29.35 -0.64 14.20
N GLY A 547 -30.08 -1.73 14.13
CA GLY A 547 -29.61 -3.04 13.68
C GLY A 547 -29.12 -3.91 14.85
N ASP A 548 -28.17 -4.79 14.59
CA ASP A 548 -27.78 -5.84 15.50
C ASP A 548 -26.72 -5.46 16.55
N TRP A 549 -26.40 -4.18 16.71
CA TRP A 549 -25.49 -3.73 17.76
C TRP A 549 -26.02 -4.05 19.17
N GLY A 550 -25.13 -4.59 20.02
CA GLY A 550 -25.49 -4.99 21.38
C GLY A 550 -24.26 -5.30 22.23
N LEU A 551 -24.48 -5.97 23.38
CA LEU A 551 -23.42 -6.33 24.30
C LEU A 551 -22.95 -7.77 24.11
N THR A 552 -21.64 -7.98 24.22
CA THR A 552 -21.00 -9.29 24.32
C THR A 552 -20.33 -9.46 25.68
N ASN A 553 -20.22 -10.71 26.15
CA ASN A 553 -19.52 -11.07 27.40
C ASN A 553 -18.03 -11.42 27.18
N ASN A 554 -17.43 -10.90 26.12
CA ASN A 554 -16.01 -11.07 25.80
C ASN A 554 -15.28 -9.71 25.73
N PRO A 555 -15.22 -8.97 26.85
CA PRO A 555 -14.64 -7.63 26.91
C PRO A 555 -13.10 -7.65 26.94
N ALA A 556 -12.48 -6.48 26.72
CA ALA A 556 -11.08 -6.22 27.07
C ALA A 556 -10.92 -6.08 28.58
N TYR A 557 -11.87 -5.40 29.23
CA TYR A 557 -11.92 -5.15 30.67
C TYR A 557 -13.36 -5.32 31.17
N GLY A 558 -13.54 -5.62 32.46
CA GLY A 558 -14.86 -5.69 33.06
C GLY A 558 -15.69 -6.91 32.66
N ALA A 559 -16.97 -6.72 32.39
CA ALA A 559 -17.93 -7.81 32.17
C ALA A 559 -18.51 -7.84 30.74
N TYR A 560 -18.63 -6.69 30.10
CA TYR A 560 -19.27 -6.55 28.79
C TYR A 560 -18.50 -5.59 27.89
N ALA A 561 -18.63 -5.79 26.59
CA ALA A 561 -18.17 -4.88 25.53
C ALA A 561 -19.30 -4.68 24.51
N LEU A 562 -19.24 -3.61 23.74
CA LEU A 562 -20.16 -3.29 22.65
C LEU A 562 -19.71 -4.00 21.36
N THR A 563 -20.64 -4.63 20.63
CA THR A 563 -20.33 -5.29 19.35
C THR A 563 -21.48 -5.14 18.35
N ASP A 564 -21.15 -5.20 17.03
CA ASP A 564 -22.12 -5.23 15.92
C ASP A 564 -22.74 -6.63 15.71
N SER A 565 -22.23 -7.64 16.42
CA SER A 565 -22.54 -9.06 16.21
C SER A 565 -22.81 -9.83 17.53
N PRO A 566 -23.72 -9.36 18.42
CA PRO A 566 -23.92 -9.93 19.76
C PRO A 566 -24.47 -11.36 19.77
N SER A 567 -24.98 -11.83 18.65
CA SER A 567 -25.62 -13.14 18.53
C SER A 567 -24.88 -14.14 17.64
N GLY A 568 -23.70 -13.80 17.16
CA GLY A 568 -22.89 -14.57 16.21
C GLY A 568 -22.27 -13.63 15.19
N ASN A 569 -22.10 -14.03 13.94
CA ASN A 569 -21.57 -13.16 12.90
C ASN A 569 -22.54 -12.01 12.58
N TYR A 570 -21.99 -10.86 12.11
CA TYR A 570 -22.85 -9.79 11.58
C TYR A 570 -23.62 -10.28 10.34
N GLY A 571 -24.69 -9.58 9.95
CA GLY A 571 -25.50 -9.99 8.80
C GLY A 571 -24.98 -9.43 7.49
N SER A 572 -25.30 -10.11 6.36
CA SER A 572 -24.97 -9.68 4.99
C SER A 572 -25.97 -8.63 4.44
N ASP A 573 -25.52 -7.83 3.46
CA ASP A 573 -26.26 -6.77 2.74
C ASP A 573 -26.98 -5.82 3.70
N GLN A 574 -26.27 -5.32 4.71
CA GLN A 574 -26.86 -4.40 5.68
C GLN A 574 -25.95 -3.24 6.05
N THR A 575 -26.60 -2.21 6.58
CA THR A 575 -25.94 -1.08 7.24
C THR A 575 -26.53 -0.93 8.63
N THR A 576 -25.72 -1.12 9.65
CA THR A 576 -26.10 -1.00 11.05
C THR A 576 -25.31 0.10 11.73
N THR A 577 -25.88 0.73 12.76
CA THR A 577 -25.22 1.82 13.47
C THR A 577 -25.44 1.73 14.96
N VAL A 578 -24.45 2.19 15.71
CA VAL A 578 -24.60 2.54 17.12
C VAL A 578 -24.11 3.96 17.33
N THR A 579 -24.96 4.81 17.90
CA THR A 579 -24.74 6.27 17.97
C THR A 579 -24.76 6.75 19.41
N LEU A 580 -23.77 7.53 19.79
CA LEU A 580 -23.67 8.26 21.03
C LEU A 580 -24.09 9.70 20.76
N GLU A 581 -25.27 10.11 21.26
CA GLU A 581 -25.78 11.47 21.21
C GLU A 581 -25.80 12.04 22.60
N GLU A 582 -24.82 12.88 22.93
CA GLU A 582 -24.64 13.49 24.25
C GLU A 582 -24.19 14.95 24.08
N GLU A 583 -24.55 15.81 25.02
CA GLU A 583 -23.95 17.16 25.10
C GLU A 583 -22.59 17.06 25.77
N PHE A 584 -21.53 17.07 24.97
CA PHE A 584 -20.16 17.06 25.49
C PHE A 584 -19.71 18.46 25.88
N ASP A 585 -19.11 18.58 27.05
CA ASP A 585 -18.52 19.84 27.49
C ASP A 585 -17.07 19.96 27.01
N TYR A 586 -16.90 20.63 25.87
CA TYR A 586 -15.59 20.96 25.32
C TYR A 586 -15.03 22.31 25.81
N ASN A 587 -15.70 22.98 26.75
CA ASN A 587 -15.24 24.27 27.26
C ASN A 587 -13.83 24.11 27.84
N PHE A 588 -12.92 24.96 27.37
CA PHE A 588 -11.50 24.97 27.75
C PHE A 588 -10.72 23.70 27.38
N MET A 589 -11.30 22.83 26.54
CA MET A 589 -10.61 21.67 26.02
C MET A 589 -10.03 21.96 24.65
N ALA A 590 -8.88 21.41 24.42
CA ALA A 590 -8.24 21.42 23.13
C ALA A 590 -7.55 20.09 22.89
N ASN A 591 -7.19 19.80 21.64
CA ASN A 591 -6.66 18.50 21.22
C ASN A 591 -7.44 17.33 21.80
N SER A 592 -8.76 17.42 21.67
CA SER A 592 -9.62 16.33 22.09
C SER A 592 -9.39 15.11 21.20
N TYR A 593 -9.50 13.96 21.81
CA TYR A 593 -9.35 12.68 21.12
C TYR A 593 -10.29 11.64 21.72
N VAL A 594 -10.63 10.65 20.91
CA VAL A 594 -11.33 9.45 21.38
C VAL A 594 -10.31 8.33 21.53
N SER A 595 -10.40 7.55 22.61
CA SER A 595 -9.65 6.31 22.80
C SER A 595 -10.61 5.20 23.17
N PHE A 596 -10.37 3.99 22.67
CA PHE A 596 -11.12 2.78 23.02
C PHE A 596 -10.29 1.53 22.73
N ASN A 597 -10.62 0.41 23.36
CA ASN A 597 -10.07 -0.87 22.98
C ASN A 597 -10.95 -1.48 21.89
N ALA A 598 -10.33 -2.02 20.84
CA ALA A 598 -11.03 -2.66 19.73
C ALA A 598 -10.40 -3.98 19.32
N ARG A 599 -11.22 -4.86 18.75
CA ARG A 599 -10.83 -6.05 17.99
C ARG A 599 -11.86 -6.30 16.92
N TRP A 600 -11.47 -6.93 15.81
CA TRP A 600 -12.40 -7.19 14.72
C TRP A 600 -12.02 -8.40 13.87
N GLU A 601 -13.03 -8.96 13.20
CA GLU A 601 -12.93 -9.92 12.12
C GLU A 601 -13.99 -9.55 11.08
N ILE A 602 -13.57 -8.84 10.04
CA ILE A 602 -14.41 -8.24 9.00
C ILE A 602 -13.90 -8.73 7.66
N GLU A 603 -14.76 -8.91 6.66
CA GLU A 603 -14.34 -9.36 5.35
C GLU A 603 -13.40 -8.36 4.69
N ASP A 604 -12.13 -8.78 4.51
CA ASP A 604 -11.05 -7.95 3.99
C ASP A 604 -11.34 -7.43 2.57
N GLY A 605 -11.26 -6.10 2.42
CA GLY A 605 -11.46 -5.40 1.16
C GLY A 605 -12.91 -5.28 0.68
N PHE A 606 -13.92 -5.75 1.45
CA PHE A 606 -15.33 -5.75 1.02
C PHE A 606 -16.26 -5.14 2.05
N ASP A 607 -16.27 -5.62 3.28
CA ASP A 607 -17.07 -5.08 4.36
C ASP A 607 -16.30 -3.99 5.12
N PHE A 608 -16.99 -3.15 5.89
CA PHE A 608 -16.34 -2.01 6.49
C PHE A 608 -17.03 -1.51 7.76
N VAL A 609 -16.23 -1.22 8.79
CA VAL A 609 -16.71 -0.48 9.96
C VAL A 609 -16.00 0.86 10.04
N ARG A 610 -16.77 1.95 10.16
CA ARG A 610 -16.24 3.31 10.29
C ARG A 610 -16.60 3.91 11.63
N PHE A 611 -15.67 4.63 12.23
CA PHE A 611 -15.95 5.54 13.33
C PHE A 611 -16.14 6.95 12.79
N GLN A 612 -17.27 7.58 13.11
CA GLN A 612 -17.65 8.89 12.56
C GLN A 612 -18.02 9.86 13.67
N ALA A 613 -17.74 11.14 13.43
CA ALA A 613 -18.19 12.27 14.23
C ALA A 613 -19.22 13.11 13.46
N LEU A 614 -20.26 13.60 14.16
CA LEU A 614 -21.23 14.51 13.59
C LEU A 614 -20.82 15.95 13.88
N THR A 615 -20.62 16.73 12.81
CA THR A 615 -20.35 18.17 12.90
C THR A 615 -21.47 18.98 12.27
N LEU A 616 -21.60 20.26 12.67
CA LEU A 616 -22.68 21.14 12.18
C LEU A 616 -22.56 21.44 10.68
N ASP A 617 -21.34 21.60 10.18
CA ASP A 617 -21.11 22.06 8.81
C ASP A 617 -20.98 20.91 7.81
N ASN A 618 -20.37 19.77 8.21
CA ASN A 618 -20.01 18.68 7.32
C ASN A 618 -20.89 17.42 7.49
N GLY A 619 -21.78 17.39 8.49
CA GLY A 619 -22.53 16.17 8.82
C GLY A 619 -21.65 15.10 9.42
N TRP A 620 -21.89 13.83 9.08
CA TRP A 620 -21.06 12.69 9.54
C TRP A 620 -19.76 12.63 8.77
N VAL A 621 -18.63 12.69 9.48
CA VAL A 621 -17.25 12.63 8.97
C VAL A 621 -16.60 11.37 9.50
N SER A 622 -16.07 10.52 8.61
CA SER A 622 -15.25 9.37 8.99
C SER A 622 -13.89 9.83 9.51
N LEU A 623 -13.46 9.29 10.64
CA LEU A 623 -12.24 9.69 11.32
C LEU A 623 -11.12 8.67 11.10
N GLN A 624 -9.91 9.17 10.86
CA GLN A 624 -8.72 8.37 10.79
C GLN A 624 -8.21 8.06 12.19
N GLY A 625 -7.99 6.78 12.50
CA GLY A 625 -7.36 6.29 13.72
C GLY A 625 -6.02 5.62 13.44
N GLN A 626 -5.39 5.11 14.50
CA GLN A 626 -4.10 4.42 14.40
C GLN A 626 -4.18 3.09 13.64
N HIS A 627 -5.33 2.43 13.71
CA HIS A 627 -5.57 1.10 13.13
C HIS A 627 -6.58 1.12 11.97
N THR A 628 -7.02 2.29 11.52
CA THR A 628 -7.93 2.41 10.38
C THR A 628 -7.19 2.35 9.06
N VAL A 629 -7.86 1.84 8.03
CA VAL A 629 -7.39 1.82 6.64
C VAL A 629 -8.32 2.65 5.76
N PRO A 630 -7.84 3.28 4.67
CA PRO A 630 -8.72 3.96 3.73
C PRO A 630 -9.52 2.95 2.91
N GLY A 631 -10.82 3.20 2.75
CA GLY A 631 -11.70 2.38 1.92
C GLY A 631 -11.26 2.36 0.46
N ASN A 632 -11.35 1.21 -0.17
CA ASN A 632 -10.84 0.94 -1.52
C ASN A 632 -11.83 1.28 -2.66
N GLY A 633 -13.05 1.71 -2.34
CA GLY A 633 -14.10 2.01 -3.33
C GLY A 633 -14.79 0.77 -3.92
N VAL A 634 -14.53 -0.41 -3.36
CA VAL A 634 -15.14 -1.68 -3.79
C VAL A 634 -16.32 -2.00 -2.89
N THR A 635 -17.42 -2.48 -3.48
CA THR A 635 -18.67 -2.85 -2.79
C THR A 635 -19.18 -1.75 -1.85
N VAL A 636 -19.05 -1.94 -0.54
CA VAL A 636 -19.59 -1.04 0.49
C VAL A 636 -18.53 -0.15 1.15
N GLN A 637 -17.27 -0.26 0.75
CA GLN A 637 -16.19 0.58 1.26
C GLN A 637 -16.13 1.91 0.49
N PRO A 638 -16.42 3.07 1.08
CA PRO A 638 -16.30 4.36 0.39
C PRO A 638 -14.83 4.68 0.12
N LEU A 639 -14.50 5.03 -1.12
CA LEU A 639 -13.14 5.32 -1.55
C LEU A 639 -12.48 6.42 -0.70
N GLY A 640 -11.38 6.09 -0.04
CA GLY A 640 -10.57 7.02 0.74
C GLY A 640 -11.13 7.40 2.11
N GLU A 641 -12.35 6.96 2.49
CA GLU A 641 -12.83 7.13 3.86
C GLU A 641 -12.18 6.09 4.79
N HIS A 642 -11.70 6.53 5.94
CA HIS A 642 -11.04 5.66 6.91
C HIS A 642 -12.02 4.79 7.69
N GLY A 643 -11.64 3.52 7.93
CA GLY A 643 -12.40 2.54 8.69
C GLY A 643 -11.60 1.28 8.97
N TYR A 644 -12.26 0.25 9.45
CA TYR A 644 -11.68 -1.04 9.82
C TYR A 644 -12.18 -2.10 8.84
N ASP A 645 -11.26 -2.95 8.38
CA ASP A 645 -11.54 -4.18 7.64
C ASP A 645 -10.51 -5.27 7.98
N GLY A 646 -10.60 -6.44 7.35
CA GLY A 646 -9.71 -7.56 7.65
C GLY A 646 -9.83 -8.07 9.08
N SER A 647 -8.73 -8.52 9.68
CA SER A 647 -8.75 -9.19 10.99
C SER A 647 -7.73 -8.63 11.96
N GLN A 648 -8.20 -8.22 13.14
CA GLN A 648 -7.44 -7.91 14.33
C GLN A 648 -8.06 -8.64 15.53
N LEU A 649 -7.64 -9.87 15.80
CA LEU A 649 -8.28 -10.74 16.80
C LEU A 649 -7.86 -10.41 18.24
N ASN A 650 -6.71 -9.80 18.43
CA ASN A 650 -6.26 -9.33 19.73
C ASN A 650 -6.79 -7.93 20.01
N TRP A 651 -7.10 -7.63 21.28
CA TRP A 651 -7.45 -6.30 21.68
C TRP A 651 -6.29 -5.31 21.45
N VAL A 652 -6.58 -4.21 20.78
CA VAL A 652 -5.67 -3.09 20.55
C VAL A 652 -6.31 -1.81 21.08
N GLU A 653 -5.50 -0.88 21.56
CA GLU A 653 -5.95 0.46 21.89
C GLU A 653 -5.99 1.31 20.62
N GLU A 654 -7.17 1.83 20.30
CA GLU A 654 -7.35 2.80 19.23
C GLU A 654 -7.31 4.21 19.80
N LYS A 655 -6.70 5.15 19.08
CA LYS A 655 -6.66 6.55 19.44
C LYS A 655 -6.90 7.42 18.21
N ILE A 656 -7.93 8.28 18.29
CA ILE A 656 -8.44 9.10 17.16
C ILE A 656 -8.47 10.56 17.61
N PHE A 657 -7.59 11.39 17.06
CA PHE A 657 -7.56 12.82 17.33
C PHE A 657 -8.67 13.55 16.56
N LEU A 658 -9.30 14.54 17.20
CA LEU A 658 -10.41 15.32 16.62
C LEU A 658 -9.93 16.60 15.92
N ASP A 659 -8.63 16.87 15.84
CA ASP A 659 -8.03 17.99 15.10
C ASP A 659 -8.29 17.88 13.59
N GLN A 660 -8.49 16.67 13.06
CA GLN A 660 -8.91 16.42 11.68
C GLN A 660 -10.31 16.96 11.34
N LEU A 661 -11.06 17.47 12.31
CA LEU A 661 -12.36 18.15 12.11
C LEU A 661 -12.22 19.65 11.84
N ASP A 662 -11.04 20.16 11.52
CA ASP A 662 -10.76 21.57 11.18
C ASP A 662 -11.30 22.56 12.22
N GLY A 663 -11.19 22.20 13.51
CA GLY A 663 -11.65 23.01 14.65
C GLY A 663 -13.15 22.98 14.91
N GLN A 664 -13.91 22.14 14.21
CA GLN A 664 -15.33 21.93 14.49
C GLN A 664 -15.50 20.98 15.70
N THR A 665 -16.47 21.28 16.53
CA THR A 665 -16.78 20.46 17.72
C THR A 665 -17.83 19.41 17.35
N PRO A 666 -17.60 18.13 17.57
CA PRO A 666 -18.58 17.09 17.30
C PRO A 666 -19.72 17.12 18.31
N THR A 667 -20.94 16.87 17.82
CA THR A 667 -22.16 16.80 18.63
C THR A 667 -22.64 15.36 18.85
N ALA A 668 -22.08 14.40 18.12
CA ALA A 668 -22.37 12.98 18.29
C ALA A 668 -21.23 12.16 17.69
N PHE A 669 -21.11 10.89 18.11
CA PHE A 669 -20.23 9.90 17.55
C PHE A 669 -21.02 8.65 17.16
N ARG A 670 -20.53 7.90 16.17
CA ARG A 670 -21.11 6.61 15.84
C ARG A 670 -20.08 5.62 15.28
N PHE A 671 -20.36 4.35 15.51
CA PHE A 671 -19.84 3.29 14.68
C PHE A 671 -20.91 2.93 13.63
N ILE A 672 -20.48 2.72 12.38
CA ILE A 672 -21.32 2.29 11.28
C ILE A 672 -20.68 1.09 10.61
N GLN A 673 -21.35 -0.05 10.69
CA GLN A 673 -20.96 -1.27 10.02
C GLN A 673 -21.74 -1.37 8.70
N THR A 674 -21.06 -1.71 7.62
CA THR A 674 -21.65 -1.91 6.29
C THR A 674 -21.09 -3.21 5.71
N SER A 675 -21.99 -4.12 5.29
CA SER A 675 -21.64 -5.41 4.70
C SER A 675 -22.24 -5.58 3.30
N ASP A 676 -21.53 -6.33 2.46
CA ASP A 676 -22.06 -6.77 1.17
C ASP A 676 -22.91 -8.06 1.28
N GLU A 677 -23.25 -8.71 0.15
CA GLU A 677 -24.18 -9.86 0.12
C GLU A 677 -23.53 -11.18 0.58
N LEU A 678 -22.23 -11.24 0.91
CA LEU A 678 -21.53 -12.52 0.89
C LEU A 678 -20.89 -12.81 2.23
N TYR A 679 -19.84 -12.77 2.66
CA TYR A 679 -19.20 -13.35 3.85
C TYR A 679 -19.50 -12.53 5.12
N GLU A 680 -19.70 -13.23 6.26
CA GLU A 680 -19.90 -12.58 7.57
C GLU A 680 -18.84 -13.05 8.57
N GLY A 681 -18.13 -12.10 9.21
CA GLY A 681 -17.18 -12.36 10.30
C GLY A 681 -17.78 -12.19 11.69
N ASP A 682 -16.95 -12.35 12.74
CA ASP A 682 -17.33 -12.09 14.15
C ASP A 682 -17.58 -10.57 14.39
N GLY A 683 -17.22 -9.73 13.42
CA GLY A 683 -17.54 -8.31 13.40
C GLY A 683 -16.57 -7.44 14.22
N PHE A 684 -17.05 -6.26 14.62
CA PHE A 684 -16.28 -5.26 15.35
C PHE A 684 -16.74 -5.20 16.81
N THR A 685 -15.78 -5.29 17.73
CA THR A 685 -16.04 -5.20 19.17
C THR A 685 -15.24 -4.06 19.75
N VAL A 686 -15.90 -3.21 20.55
CA VAL A 686 -15.30 -2.05 21.22
C VAL A 686 -15.58 -2.06 22.72
N ASP A 687 -14.60 -1.64 23.51
CA ASP A 687 -14.66 -1.56 24.96
C ASP A 687 -13.94 -0.32 25.47
N ASN A 688 -14.26 0.11 26.69
CA ASN A 688 -13.59 1.19 27.40
C ASN A 688 -13.49 2.48 26.58
N PHE A 689 -14.62 2.99 26.10
CA PHE A 689 -14.69 4.20 25.29
C PHE A 689 -14.44 5.45 26.14
N LEU A 690 -13.47 6.28 25.74
CA LEU A 690 -13.08 7.52 26.40
C LEU A 690 -13.08 8.65 25.37
N LEU A 691 -13.77 9.77 25.69
CA LEU A 691 -13.55 11.05 25.03
C LEU A 691 -12.74 11.92 25.99
N MET A 692 -11.59 12.37 25.54
CA MET A 692 -10.61 13.09 26.34
C MET A 692 -10.21 14.40 25.66
N GLY A 693 -9.68 15.35 26.43
CA GLY A 693 -9.12 16.58 25.92
C GLY A 693 -8.14 17.19 26.89
N TYR A 694 -7.22 18.01 26.42
CA TYR A 694 -6.31 18.76 27.24
C TYR A 694 -6.94 20.09 27.65
N MET A 695 -6.99 20.39 28.95
CA MET A 695 -7.50 21.67 29.42
C MET A 695 -6.60 22.81 28.97
N GLN A 696 -7.21 23.81 28.35
CA GLN A 696 -6.52 25.02 27.90
C GLN A 696 -6.71 26.14 28.92
N GLY A 697 -5.62 26.74 29.40
CA GLY A 697 -5.67 27.86 30.35
C GLY A 697 -4.29 28.31 30.77
N SER A 698 -4.24 29.38 31.52
CA SER A 698 -3.01 29.92 32.10
C SER A 698 -3.08 29.85 33.62
N LEU A 699 -1.96 29.51 34.25
CA LEU A 699 -1.91 29.43 35.71
C LEU A 699 -2.26 30.79 36.33
N GLY A 700 -3.36 30.86 37.09
CA GLY A 700 -3.93 32.04 37.69
C GLY A 700 -5.11 32.67 36.91
N ASP A 701 -5.49 32.15 35.78
CA ASP A 701 -6.64 32.56 34.96
C ASP A 701 -7.91 31.86 35.49
N PHE A 702 -8.54 32.46 36.49
CA PHE A 702 -9.75 31.92 37.12
C PHE A 702 -10.96 32.00 36.19
N PHE A 703 -11.07 33.12 35.46
CA PHE A 703 -12.05 33.30 34.39
C PHE A 703 -11.37 33.10 33.04
N PRO A 704 -11.46 31.93 32.44
CA PRO A 704 -10.62 31.50 31.29
C PRO A 704 -10.79 32.41 30.06
N ASP A 705 -10.35 33.65 30.20
CA ASP A 705 -10.37 34.70 29.17
C ASP A 705 -8.98 34.93 28.56
N GLY A 706 -7.98 34.17 29.01
CA GLY A 706 -6.58 34.27 28.56
C GLY A 706 -5.81 35.45 29.16
N SER A 707 -6.36 36.14 30.14
CA SER A 707 -5.76 37.33 30.74
C SER A 707 -5.74 37.22 32.26
N ILE A 708 -4.57 37.05 32.83
CA ILE A 708 -4.44 37.01 34.31
C ILE A 708 -4.47 38.46 34.87
N ASN A 709 -5.53 38.81 35.58
CA ASN A 709 -5.76 40.17 36.03
C ASN A 709 -6.53 40.23 37.38
N ILE A 710 -7.00 41.42 37.77
CA ILE A 710 -7.69 41.63 39.06
C ILE A 710 -9.01 40.84 39.14
N SER A 711 -9.67 40.59 38.00
CA SER A 711 -10.92 39.81 37.99
C SER A 711 -10.69 38.39 38.49
N ASP A 712 -9.58 37.76 38.11
CA ASP A 712 -9.20 36.42 38.55
C ASP A 712 -8.91 36.36 40.03
N ILE A 713 -8.24 37.37 40.58
CA ILE A 713 -8.02 37.51 42.02
C ILE A 713 -9.34 37.56 42.75
N LEU A 714 -10.31 38.36 42.28
CA LEU A 714 -11.62 38.50 42.91
C LEU A 714 -12.43 37.20 42.76
N GLY A 715 -12.41 36.58 41.58
CA GLY A 715 -13.09 35.30 41.35
C GLY A 715 -12.56 34.19 42.24
N LEU A 716 -11.26 34.03 42.36
CA LEU A 716 -10.63 33.05 43.25
C LEU A 716 -10.90 33.36 44.74
N ALA A 717 -10.88 34.62 45.10
CA ALA A 717 -11.21 35.03 46.47
C ALA A 717 -12.66 34.68 46.86
N ASP A 718 -13.63 35.02 45.99
CA ASP A 718 -15.03 34.68 46.19
C ASP A 718 -15.24 33.15 46.22
N PHE A 719 -14.58 32.40 45.34
CA PHE A 719 -14.62 30.96 45.31
C PHE A 719 -14.16 30.33 46.65
N ILE A 720 -13.01 30.79 47.18
CA ILE A 720 -12.46 30.33 48.46
C ILE A 720 -13.39 30.66 49.62
N LEU A 721 -14.01 31.86 49.60
CA LEU A 721 -14.95 32.29 50.66
C LEU A 721 -16.25 31.50 50.64
N ASP A 722 -16.76 31.15 49.49
CA ASP A 722 -17.99 30.39 49.32
C ASP A 722 -17.81 28.90 49.65
N GLY A 723 -16.60 28.38 49.68
CA GLY A 723 -16.28 27.00 50.01
C GLY A 723 -16.82 25.98 48.98
N ASN A 724 -16.90 26.40 47.71
CA ASN A 724 -17.32 25.53 46.64
C ASN A 724 -16.32 24.41 46.35
N GLU A 725 -16.78 23.29 45.77
CA GLU A 725 -15.88 22.26 45.25
C GLU A 725 -15.22 22.78 43.98
N ALA A 726 -13.91 22.59 43.88
CA ALA A 726 -13.12 23.04 42.72
C ALA A 726 -13.39 22.12 41.53
N SER A 727 -13.75 22.74 40.38
CA SER A 727 -13.79 22.03 39.11
C SER A 727 -12.36 21.58 38.71
N PRO A 728 -12.22 20.61 37.83
CA PRO A 728 -10.90 20.22 37.29
C PRO A 728 -10.10 21.40 36.75
N TYR A 729 -10.75 22.36 36.07
CA TYR A 729 -10.13 23.58 35.57
C TYR A 729 -9.55 24.43 36.72
N ILE A 730 -10.35 24.71 37.78
CA ILE A 730 -9.90 25.51 38.93
C ILE A 730 -8.74 24.81 39.65
N MET A 731 -8.81 23.49 39.83
CA MET A 731 -7.71 22.73 40.44
C MET A 731 -6.44 22.81 39.62
N LEU A 732 -6.53 22.78 38.29
CA LEU A 732 -5.36 22.78 37.41
C LEU A 732 -4.72 24.18 37.28
N PHE A 733 -5.53 25.24 37.21
CA PHE A 733 -5.04 26.58 36.88
C PHE A 733 -5.08 27.57 38.08
N CYS A 734 -5.71 27.21 39.18
CA CYS A 734 -5.78 28.09 40.34
C CYS A 734 -5.11 27.52 41.60
N ASP A 735 -4.65 26.28 41.59
CA ASP A 735 -3.72 25.74 42.58
C ASP A 735 -2.30 26.25 42.28
N MET A 736 -2.03 27.48 42.75
CA MET A 736 -0.83 28.21 42.39
C MET A 736 0.45 27.65 43.03
N ASN A 737 0.30 26.91 44.14
CA ASN A 737 1.40 26.28 44.87
C ASN A 737 1.49 24.76 44.59
N ARG A 738 0.54 24.20 43.86
CA ARG A 738 0.46 22.77 43.46
C ARG A 738 0.42 21.82 44.69
N ASP A 739 -0.28 22.20 45.75
CA ASP A 739 -0.43 21.36 46.95
C ASP A 739 -1.70 20.50 46.94
N GLY A 740 -2.50 20.56 45.85
CA GLY A 740 -3.75 19.84 45.68
C GLY A 740 -4.94 20.44 46.43
N GLN A 741 -4.83 21.70 46.88
CA GLN A 741 -5.90 22.40 47.60
C GLN A 741 -6.01 23.85 47.12
N ILE A 742 -7.21 24.31 46.81
CA ILE A 742 -7.46 25.72 46.53
C ILE A 742 -7.73 26.46 47.82
N ASN A 743 -6.84 27.38 48.20
CA ASN A 743 -6.91 28.06 49.48
C ASN A 743 -6.27 29.47 49.42
N ILE A 744 -6.14 30.13 50.59
CA ILE A 744 -5.63 31.50 50.70
C ILE A 744 -4.16 31.64 50.21
N LEU A 745 -3.39 30.56 50.21
CA LEU A 745 -2.00 30.60 49.75
C LEU A 745 -1.94 30.80 48.24
N ASP A 746 -2.82 30.15 47.48
CA ASP A 746 -2.94 30.28 46.02
C ASP A 746 -3.36 31.71 45.67
N LEU A 747 -4.36 32.25 46.38
CA LEU A 747 -4.78 33.62 46.22
C LEU A 747 -3.62 34.61 46.48
N LEU A 748 -2.79 34.38 47.48
CA LEU A 748 -1.63 35.24 47.79
C LEU A 748 -0.58 35.16 46.65
N ILE A 749 -0.34 33.99 46.08
CA ILE A 749 0.59 33.83 44.96
C ILE A 749 0.01 34.52 43.75
N LEU A 750 -1.27 34.35 43.41
CA LEU A 750 -1.93 35.05 42.31
C LEU A 750 -1.87 36.58 42.46
N VAL A 751 -2.16 37.08 43.64
CA VAL A 751 -2.04 38.52 43.95
C VAL A 751 -0.60 39.02 43.68
N ASN A 752 0.39 38.27 44.13
CA ASN A 752 1.79 38.63 43.89
C ASN A 752 2.15 38.56 42.40
N SER A 753 1.62 37.62 41.63
CA SER A 753 1.89 37.53 40.19
C SER A 753 1.26 38.70 39.41
N VAL A 754 0.10 39.18 39.82
CA VAL A 754 -0.62 40.29 39.14
C VAL A 754 -0.14 41.67 39.60
N ILE A 755 0.16 41.84 40.90
CA ILE A 755 0.44 43.15 41.49
C ILE A 755 1.94 43.32 41.83
N GLY A 756 2.64 42.22 42.02
CA GLY A 756 4.05 42.19 42.47
C GLY A 756 5.11 42.47 41.41
N THR A 757 4.74 42.93 40.28
CA THR A 757 5.61 43.45 39.23
C THR A 757 5.77 44.95 39.48
#